data_5d1f675eb84780dedafc41b10ba931a8
#
_entry.id   5d1f675eb84780dedafc41b10ba931a8
#
_cell.length_a   1.000
_cell.length_b   1.000
_cell.length_c   1.000
_cell.angle_alpha   90.00
_cell.angle_beta   90.00
_cell.angle_gamma   90.00
#
_symmetry.space_group_name_H-M   'P 1'
#
loop_
_entity.id
_entity.type
_entity.pdbx_description
1 polymer ?
#
loop_
_entity_poly.entity_id
_entity_poly.type
_entity_poly.pdbx_seq_one_letter_code
_entity_poly.pdbx_strand_id
1 'polypeptide(L)'
;MPASCVPASWRRSLKQLMIASLLAVLVQASLAAQDPPQGQNPPTGQPSQNPGAGSLPMPTISGELYYEGAVKALNGKTVRSIQVIKNQSGAAGVPVTPLDVASSESIVRGLETRVGQPFAQRKVSADCATLWSERRLVVRAYVEEVDGEVVVTYQVDLEIEIYEEVVFVGLDHLNQEVINGLIGYYPGRRTTHTEAEAMRKLLLARYHRDGYAFCNIELLDVPVVADASDANAADPNAAATAKPEISKRKTLRVLIEEGPQVSVRNIDFLGNRSFPGHPILGLFGTDSYLVRDARIESDPSGMLFAGGAFSREVLEEDLDRLRLFYRSRGFLEATVDLADVNFTSKRTLVDLSIIVVEGPRYRIRSLKVRHVTPEATPLLGEPLYSASEVAKVIKVAPGEFYDNDRLRRDQEAVKEFYGRRGHPSVTFPGMRQAPRQGCNVFDPLEIYGEGPEVDVVFMVSEGTPKTLRDVVIRGNSYTRDPVIRRRFRVLPGERIDMLEVRRALRRIQSTRYFQDPGAVVGPRLQIEPVVGDPNLVDLGLDVEDGPTGEFRWGVGISTGMGAQAQITFNKRNFDLWNAPSSANPITAIQEILDAKAFHGGGQNLSMLLAPGSRQSQFQVTYVEPDVFRDHHDTYVLRVSARRQLRRLPDGYTSDTIGGEVGLSRYLTEFFNVGLSIRQETVEIDDLAQDATVLAFDAEGRTELRGARFSLRYRDYDDMQRPTSGIDLNLGLEVIGGAFGGEESLTKLEHRAEVYVPMTKNEMGHRTVFHWRHFFGLANEYGSSDDVFLSERFRMGGADLRGFDFRGAGPTQFGRPLGGEAVYTSSYEIYFPLVATRLEGEASDRELLRWVLFTDIGFLGLGLNDPTFGEMRASSGVGLRIEIPYLELPIALDLGWPWLYEETDDRRQLFFSISR
;
A
#
# COMPACT_ATOMS: atom_id res chain seq x y z
N MET A 1 -32.32 4.41 36.72
CA MET A 1 -33.03 3.17 37.01
C MET A 1 -32.06 2.00 36.91
N PRO A 2 -32.13 0.97 37.78
CA PRO A 2 -31.01 0.10 38.07
C PRO A 2 -30.80 -1.00 37.03
N ALA A 3 -29.53 -1.36 36.85
CA ALA A 3 -29.04 -2.40 35.97
C ALA A 3 -29.39 -3.84 36.44
N SER A 4 -30.63 -4.29 36.26
CA SER A 4 -31.11 -5.56 36.80
C SER A 4 -32.03 -6.40 35.89
N CYS A 5 -31.82 -6.34 34.54
CA CYS A 5 -32.58 -7.24 33.65
C CYS A 5 -31.67 -7.85 32.56
N VAL A 6 -30.64 -8.61 32.97
CA VAL A 6 -29.99 -9.60 32.11
C VAL A 6 -30.10 -10.94 32.85
N PRO A 7 -30.64 -12.00 32.22
CA PRO A 7 -30.79 -13.29 32.85
C PRO A 7 -29.45 -13.83 33.37
N ALA A 8 -29.48 -14.46 34.54
CA ALA A 8 -28.25 -14.92 35.23
C ALA A 8 -27.44 -15.94 34.43
N SER A 9 -28.05 -16.63 33.48
CA SER A 9 -27.40 -17.55 32.55
C SER A 9 -26.50 -16.83 31.56
N TRP A 10 -26.89 -15.66 31.09
CA TRP A 10 -26.13 -14.82 30.14
C TRP A 10 -24.93 -14.15 30.78
N ARG A 11 -25.04 -13.74 32.07
CA ARG A 11 -23.93 -13.17 32.81
C ARG A 11 -22.79 -14.19 33.07
N ARG A 12 -23.12 -15.47 33.19
CA ARG A 12 -22.09 -16.53 33.33
C ARG A 12 -21.42 -16.84 31.99
N SER A 13 -22.17 -16.93 30.89
CA SER A 13 -21.63 -17.19 29.56
C SER A 13 -20.78 -16.03 29.02
N LEU A 14 -21.23 -14.76 29.22
CA LEU A 14 -20.44 -13.58 28.85
C LEU A 14 -19.16 -13.44 29.70
N LYS A 15 -19.24 -13.72 31.02
CA LYS A 15 -18.03 -13.72 31.86
C LYS A 15 -17.04 -14.82 31.45
N GLN A 16 -17.52 -16.01 31.09
CA GLN A 16 -16.65 -17.09 30.59
C GLN A 16 -16.04 -16.77 29.23
N LEU A 17 -16.78 -16.15 28.31
CA LEU A 17 -16.25 -15.68 27.01
C LEU A 17 -15.27 -14.51 27.19
N MET A 18 -15.56 -13.54 28.07
CA MET A 18 -14.63 -12.44 28.35
C MET A 18 -13.36 -12.90 29.06
N ILE A 19 -13.46 -13.89 29.97
CA ILE A 19 -12.29 -14.45 30.64
C ILE A 19 -11.45 -15.28 29.66
N ALA A 20 -12.08 -16.04 28.76
CA ALA A 20 -11.37 -16.77 27.70
C ALA A 20 -10.68 -15.85 26.70
N SER A 21 -11.33 -14.72 26.34
CA SER A 21 -10.73 -13.70 25.46
C SER A 21 -9.62 -12.91 26.15
N LEU A 22 -9.76 -12.57 27.44
CA LEU A 22 -8.70 -11.92 28.21
C LEU A 22 -7.51 -12.85 28.46
N LEU A 23 -7.74 -14.14 28.69
CA LEU A 23 -6.69 -15.16 28.81
C LEU A 23 -5.92 -15.34 27.49
N ALA A 24 -6.60 -15.27 26.33
CA ALA A 24 -5.95 -15.34 25.02
C ALA A 24 -5.05 -14.11 24.76
N VAL A 25 -5.47 -12.91 25.20
CA VAL A 25 -4.68 -11.68 25.09
C VAL A 25 -3.51 -11.66 26.07
N LEU A 26 -3.68 -12.19 27.28
CA LEU A 26 -2.62 -12.30 28.28
C LEU A 26 -1.57 -13.36 27.91
N VAL A 27 -1.96 -14.43 27.23
CA VAL A 27 -1.03 -15.46 26.71
C VAL A 27 -0.18 -14.90 25.56
N GLN A 28 -0.73 -14.04 24.71
CA GLN A 28 0.07 -13.36 23.67
C GLN A 28 1.05 -12.32 24.25
N ALA A 29 0.67 -11.61 25.31
CA ALA A 29 1.57 -10.67 25.99
C ALA A 29 2.68 -11.39 26.80
N SER A 30 2.43 -12.62 27.27
CA SER A 30 3.42 -13.43 28.01
C SER A 30 4.42 -14.15 27.09
N LEU A 31 4.08 -14.40 25.83
CA LEU A 31 4.96 -15.01 24.83
C LEU A 31 5.95 -14.01 24.19
N ALA A 32 5.70 -12.72 24.35
CA ALA A 32 6.61 -11.66 23.87
C ALA A 32 7.75 -11.32 24.85
N ALA A 33 7.83 -11.98 26.00
CA ALA A 33 8.79 -11.67 27.08
C ALA A 33 9.70 -12.87 27.46
N GLN A 34 9.90 -13.82 26.57
CA GLN A 34 10.87 -14.91 26.82
C GLN A 34 12.04 -14.81 25.85
N ASP A 35 13.23 -14.64 26.41
CA ASP A 35 14.52 -14.70 25.71
C ASP A 35 14.70 -16.02 24.94
N PRO A 36 15.35 -15.97 23.76
CA PRO A 36 15.60 -17.18 22.99
C PRO A 36 16.66 -18.07 23.64
N PRO A 37 16.52 -19.40 23.64
CA PRO A 37 17.51 -20.31 24.16
C PRO A 37 18.78 -20.30 23.31
N GLN A 38 19.92 -20.21 23.99
CA GLN A 38 21.25 -20.36 23.41
C GLN A 38 21.47 -21.79 22.88
N GLY A 39 21.92 -21.88 21.64
CA GLY A 39 22.81 -22.93 21.18
C GLY A 39 22.23 -24.07 20.40
N GLN A 40 22.40 -24.02 19.10
CA GLN A 40 23.00 -25.09 18.27
C GLN A 40 23.23 -24.52 16.85
N ASN A 41 24.49 -24.60 16.36
CA ASN A 41 24.88 -24.20 15.02
C ASN A 41 24.20 -25.07 13.95
N PRO A 42 23.56 -24.48 12.95
CA PRO A 42 23.21 -25.21 11.73
C PRO A 42 24.36 -25.16 10.71
N PRO A 43 24.40 -26.11 9.76
CA PRO A 43 25.49 -26.30 8.84
C PRO A 43 25.54 -25.18 7.78
N THR A 44 26.75 -24.92 7.33
CA THR A 44 27.15 -23.95 6.31
C THR A 44 26.31 -23.99 5.03
N GLY A 45 25.36 -23.05 4.93
CA GLY A 45 24.70 -22.67 3.69
C GLY A 45 25.18 -21.29 3.25
N GLN A 46 25.40 -21.10 1.97
CA GLN A 46 25.91 -19.91 1.33
C GLN A 46 25.12 -18.65 1.77
N PRO A 47 25.78 -17.48 1.97
CA PRO A 47 25.10 -16.26 2.37
C PRO A 47 24.22 -15.72 1.23
N SER A 48 22.94 -15.61 1.47
CA SER A 48 22.03 -14.83 0.65
C SER A 48 22.42 -13.37 0.71
N GLN A 49 22.63 -12.76 -0.43
CA GLN A 49 22.90 -11.32 -0.57
C GLN A 49 21.65 -10.55 -0.16
N ASN A 50 21.76 -9.83 0.93
CA ASN A 50 20.76 -8.87 1.38
C ASN A 50 21.06 -7.50 0.69
N PRO A 51 20.22 -6.98 -0.20
CA PRO A 51 20.48 -5.70 -0.85
C PRO A 51 19.90 -4.56 0.00
N GLY A 52 20.65 -4.12 1.01
CA GLY A 52 20.16 -3.02 1.82
C GLY A 52 21.12 -2.46 2.86
N ALA A 53 22.22 -3.14 3.13
CA ALA A 53 23.32 -2.54 3.87
C ALA A 53 24.30 -1.96 2.86
N GLY A 54 24.47 -0.64 2.83
CA GLY A 54 25.52 0.01 2.06
C GLY A 54 26.86 -0.60 2.43
N SER A 55 27.33 -1.53 1.59
CA SER A 55 28.66 -2.10 1.75
C SER A 55 29.66 -0.97 1.61
N LEU A 56 30.44 -0.72 2.64
CA LEU A 56 31.64 0.08 2.55
C LEU A 56 32.41 -0.33 1.28
N PRO A 57 32.95 0.63 0.52
CA PRO A 57 33.62 0.32 -0.73
C PRO A 57 34.76 -0.67 -0.46
N MET A 58 34.63 -1.88 -0.98
CA MET A 58 35.74 -2.82 -0.98
C MET A 58 36.91 -2.20 -1.71
N PRO A 59 38.14 -2.39 -1.24
CA PRO A 59 39.30 -1.87 -1.94
C PRO A 59 39.32 -2.38 -3.38
N THR A 60 39.26 -1.45 -4.31
CA THR A 60 39.26 -1.75 -5.74
C THR A 60 40.69 -1.88 -6.23
N ILE A 61 40.97 -2.87 -7.05
CA ILE A 61 42.18 -2.91 -7.86
C ILE A 61 42.03 -1.80 -8.90
N SER A 62 42.73 -0.68 -8.70
CA SER A 62 42.78 0.40 -9.67
C SER A 62 44.23 0.77 -9.92
N GLY A 63 44.76 0.43 -11.09
CA GLY A 63 45.96 1.06 -11.60
C GLY A 63 45.55 2.33 -12.36
N GLU A 64 46.15 3.48 -12.07
CA GLU A 64 45.92 4.70 -12.86
C GLU A 64 46.25 4.55 -14.34
N LEU A 65 46.95 3.44 -14.72
CA LEU A 65 47.43 3.14 -16.04
C LEU A 65 46.66 2.03 -16.78
N TYR A 66 45.74 1.30 -16.12
CA TYR A 66 45.02 0.16 -16.73
C TYR A 66 43.53 0.21 -16.52
N TYR A 67 42.78 0.16 -17.61
CA TYR A 67 41.36 -0.09 -17.57
C TYR A 67 41.06 -1.53 -17.11
N GLU A 68 39.93 -1.79 -16.55
CA GLU A 68 39.50 -3.11 -16.04
C GLU A 68 39.69 -4.25 -17.05
N GLY A 69 39.55 -3.97 -18.35
CA GLY A 69 39.81 -4.90 -19.44
C GLY A 69 41.28 -5.24 -19.62
N ALA A 70 42.19 -4.29 -19.39
CA ALA A 70 43.63 -4.51 -19.51
C ALA A 70 44.16 -5.42 -18.40
N VAL A 71 43.67 -5.26 -17.17
CA VAL A 71 44.04 -6.12 -16.03
C VAL A 71 43.57 -7.57 -16.24
N LYS A 72 42.42 -7.79 -16.85
CA LYS A 72 41.95 -9.15 -17.23
C LYS A 72 42.87 -9.82 -18.24
N ALA A 73 43.49 -9.06 -19.16
CA ALA A 73 44.42 -9.58 -20.15
C ALA A 73 45.74 -10.10 -19.53
N LEU A 74 46.06 -9.67 -18.30
CA LEU A 74 47.26 -10.13 -17.58
C LEU A 74 47.08 -11.45 -16.84
N ASN A 75 45.84 -11.95 -16.74
CA ASN A 75 45.57 -13.25 -16.09
C ASN A 75 46.34 -14.40 -16.78
N GLY A 76 46.97 -15.20 -15.97
CA GLY A 76 47.78 -16.33 -16.43
C GLY A 76 49.26 -16.03 -16.63
N LYS A 77 49.67 -14.75 -16.64
CA LYS A 77 51.12 -14.39 -16.70
C LYS A 77 51.76 -14.63 -15.35
N THR A 78 53.06 -14.92 -15.31
CA THR A 78 53.79 -15.21 -14.05
C THR A 78 53.96 -13.92 -13.21
N VAL A 79 53.68 -13.99 -11.93
CA VAL A 79 53.98 -12.90 -10.98
C VAL A 79 55.49 -12.85 -10.71
N ARG A 80 56.12 -11.79 -11.16
CA ARG A 80 57.57 -11.58 -11.01
C ARG A 80 57.94 -11.15 -9.59
N SER A 81 57.22 -10.18 -9.06
CA SER A 81 57.45 -9.67 -7.73
C SER A 81 56.17 -9.08 -7.11
N ILE A 82 56.16 -9.09 -5.77
CA ILE A 82 55.13 -8.43 -4.99
C ILE A 82 55.82 -7.36 -4.16
N GLN A 83 55.36 -6.10 -4.30
CA GLN A 83 55.89 -4.97 -3.58
C GLN A 83 54.82 -4.42 -2.62
N VAL A 84 55.22 -4.02 -1.43
CA VAL A 84 54.33 -3.36 -0.47
C VAL A 84 54.91 -1.96 -0.16
N ILE A 85 54.11 -0.95 -0.42
CA ILE A 85 54.50 0.44 -0.26
C ILE A 85 53.58 1.15 0.70
N LYS A 86 54.08 2.15 1.44
CA LYS A 86 53.29 2.99 2.35
C LYS A 86 52.55 4.05 1.55
N ASN A 87 51.25 4.25 1.83
CA ASN A 87 50.54 5.41 1.33
C ASN A 87 51.00 6.67 2.04
N GLN A 88 51.52 7.63 1.28
CA GLN A 88 51.80 8.96 1.79
C GLN A 88 50.74 9.92 1.26
N SER A 89 49.83 10.37 2.14
CA SER A 89 48.87 11.42 1.81
C SER A 89 49.58 12.71 1.49
N GLY A 90 49.59 13.15 0.25
CA GLY A 90 49.95 14.50 -0.16
C GLY A 90 50.87 14.59 -1.36
N ALA A 91 50.44 15.35 -2.33
CA ALA A 91 51.13 15.94 -3.50
C ALA A 91 51.81 15.00 -4.49
N ALA A 92 51.39 15.12 -5.72
CA ALA A 92 52.02 14.48 -6.88
C ALA A 92 53.53 14.84 -6.94
N GLY A 93 54.40 13.82 -6.89
CA GLY A 93 55.87 14.00 -7.02
C GLY A 93 56.72 13.57 -5.86
N VAL A 94 56.14 13.04 -4.77
CA VAL A 94 56.97 12.53 -3.63
C VAL A 94 57.41 11.08 -3.95
N PRO A 95 58.74 10.73 -3.75
CA PRO A 95 59.22 9.40 -4.01
C PRO A 95 58.52 8.38 -3.08
N VAL A 96 58.04 7.29 -3.67
CA VAL A 96 57.37 6.18 -2.98
C VAL A 96 58.34 5.57 -1.96
N THR A 97 57.99 5.55 -0.68
CA THR A 97 58.81 4.93 0.35
C THR A 97 58.41 3.46 0.50
N PRO A 98 59.29 2.49 0.26
CA PRO A 98 59.00 1.09 0.54
C PRO A 98 58.77 0.89 2.06
N LEU A 99 57.88 -0.04 2.38
CA LEU A 99 57.68 -0.48 3.77
C LEU A 99 58.94 -1.14 4.28
N ASP A 100 59.14 -1.14 5.60
CA ASP A 100 60.26 -1.89 6.16
C ASP A 100 60.14 -3.40 5.84
N VAL A 101 61.28 -4.10 5.71
CA VAL A 101 61.35 -5.46 5.21
C VAL A 101 60.50 -6.43 6.07
N ALA A 102 60.51 -6.26 7.41
CA ALA A 102 59.80 -7.15 8.32
C ALA A 102 58.26 -6.99 8.22
N SER A 103 57.81 -5.75 8.11
CA SER A 103 56.36 -5.45 7.93
C SER A 103 55.88 -5.90 6.57
N SER A 104 56.65 -5.69 5.50
CA SER A 104 56.35 -6.16 4.14
C SER A 104 56.25 -7.68 4.09
N GLU A 105 57.20 -8.41 4.63
CA GLU A 105 57.19 -9.87 4.69
C GLU A 105 56.03 -10.41 5.50
N SER A 106 55.64 -9.76 6.59
CA SER A 106 54.49 -10.14 7.38
C SER A 106 53.18 -10.01 6.59
N ILE A 107 53.04 -8.98 5.74
CA ILE A 107 51.87 -8.79 4.87
C ILE A 107 51.89 -9.81 3.77
N VAL A 108 53.00 -9.98 3.06
CA VAL A 108 53.11 -10.89 1.92
C VAL A 108 52.86 -12.35 2.28
N ARG A 109 53.22 -12.81 3.50
CA ARG A 109 53.00 -14.17 3.98
C ARG A 109 51.52 -14.56 4.02
N GLY A 110 50.62 -13.59 4.26
CA GLY A 110 49.17 -13.79 4.36
C GLY A 110 48.41 -13.79 3.02
N LEU A 111 49.10 -13.45 1.94
CA LEU A 111 48.42 -13.28 0.62
C LEU A 111 48.24 -14.61 -0.11
N GLU A 112 47.17 -14.71 -0.91
CA GLU A 112 46.95 -15.80 -1.88
C GLU A 112 47.81 -15.63 -3.14
N THR A 113 48.13 -14.39 -3.49
CA THR A 113 49.01 -14.05 -4.60
C THR A 113 50.45 -14.37 -4.21
N ARG A 114 51.20 -15.13 -5.03
CA ARG A 114 52.59 -15.52 -4.73
C ARG A 114 53.48 -15.31 -5.93
N VAL A 115 54.74 -14.93 -5.67
CA VAL A 115 55.76 -14.83 -6.70
C VAL A 115 55.99 -16.19 -7.36
N GLY A 116 56.13 -16.19 -8.66
CA GLY A 116 56.32 -17.39 -9.47
C GLY A 116 55.04 -18.14 -9.84
N GLN A 117 53.89 -17.71 -9.33
CA GLN A 117 52.57 -18.27 -9.70
C GLN A 117 51.89 -17.45 -10.81
N PRO A 118 50.93 -18.06 -11.54
CA PRO A 118 50.11 -17.31 -12.50
C PRO A 118 49.28 -16.22 -11.82
N PHE A 119 49.36 -15.02 -12.37
CA PHE A 119 48.53 -13.89 -11.90
C PHE A 119 47.05 -14.17 -12.12
N ALA A 120 46.24 -13.87 -11.13
CA ALA A 120 44.80 -13.92 -11.20
C ALA A 120 44.21 -12.70 -10.48
N GLN A 121 43.51 -11.84 -11.22
CA GLN A 121 42.85 -10.64 -10.65
C GLN A 121 41.99 -10.96 -9.42
N ARG A 122 41.27 -12.10 -9.43
CA ARG A 122 40.43 -12.56 -8.32
C ARG A 122 41.23 -12.79 -7.04
N LYS A 123 42.48 -13.34 -7.14
CA LYS A 123 43.34 -13.53 -5.97
C LYS A 123 43.80 -12.22 -5.37
N VAL A 124 44.20 -11.25 -6.20
CA VAL A 124 44.59 -9.92 -5.73
C VAL A 124 43.43 -9.19 -5.04
N SER A 125 42.21 -9.33 -5.57
CA SER A 125 40.99 -8.81 -4.95
C SER A 125 40.69 -9.48 -3.60
N ALA A 126 40.86 -10.79 -3.50
CA ALA A 126 40.74 -11.56 -2.26
C ALA A 126 41.80 -11.14 -1.22
N ASP A 127 43.05 -10.93 -1.64
CA ASP A 127 44.13 -10.44 -0.80
C ASP A 127 43.81 -9.07 -0.20
N CYS A 128 43.32 -8.14 -1.00
CA CYS A 128 42.86 -6.84 -0.50
C CYS A 128 41.73 -6.96 0.51
N ALA A 129 40.76 -7.84 0.25
CA ALA A 129 39.65 -8.08 1.16
C ALA A 129 40.11 -8.73 2.48
N THR A 130 41.05 -9.69 2.43
CA THR A 130 41.64 -10.33 3.61
C THR A 130 42.43 -9.33 4.47
N LEU A 131 43.27 -8.52 3.82
CA LEU A 131 44.04 -7.49 4.54
C LEU A 131 43.11 -6.48 5.22
N TRP A 132 42.00 -6.15 4.61
CA TRP A 132 40.96 -5.31 5.22
C TRP A 132 40.25 -6.01 6.37
N SER A 133 39.73 -7.24 6.16
CA SER A 133 38.92 -7.96 7.14
C SER A 133 39.73 -8.39 8.38
N GLU A 134 40.96 -8.92 8.19
CA GLU A 134 41.73 -9.49 9.25
C GLU A 134 42.68 -8.46 9.94
N ARG A 135 43.27 -7.55 9.14
CA ARG A 135 44.28 -6.60 9.65
C ARG A 135 43.82 -5.15 9.63
N ARG A 136 42.63 -4.86 9.12
CA ARG A 136 42.06 -3.49 9.01
C ARG A 136 42.98 -2.50 8.28
N LEU A 137 43.73 -3.01 7.30
CA LEU A 137 44.59 -2.18 6.45
C LEU A 137 43.81 -1.76 5.20
N VAL A 138 43.73 -0.46 4.89
CA VAL A 138 43.24 0.00 3.59
C VAL A 138 44.32 -0.26 2.56
N VAL A 139 44.02 -1.07 1.55
CA VAL A 139 44.99 -1.49 0.55
C VAL A 139 44.48 -1.19 -0.84
N ARG A 140 45.31 -0.53 -1.64
CA ARG A 140 45.13 -0.39 -3.08
C ARG A 140 46.14 -1.26 -3.77
N ALA A 141 45.72 -2.06 -4.75
CA ALA A 141 46.62 -2.89 -5.53
C ALA A 141 46.78 -2.33 -6.93
N TYR A 142 48.03 -2.15 -7.31
CA TYR A 142 48.44 -1.75 -8.67
C TYR A 142 49.10 -2.95 -9.34
N VAL A 143 48.83 -3.11 -10.61
CA VAL A 143 49.31 -4.24 -11.41
C VAL A 143 49.98 -3.70 -12.69
N GLU A 144 51.24 -4.01 -12.87
CA GLU A 144 52.03 -3.55 -13.99
C GLU A 144 52.71 -4.74 -14.72
N GLU A 145 52.78 -4.69 -16.04
CA GLU A 145 53.49 -5.68 -16.89
C GLU A 145 54.92 -5.18 -17.13
N VAL A 146 55.91 -5.97 -16.70
CA VAL A 146 57.33 -5.69 -16.93
C VAL A 146 57.94 -6.94 -17.59
N ASP A 147 58.50 -6.81 -18.79
CA ASP A 147 59.17 -7.90 -19.54
C ASP A 147 58.28 -9.16 -19.74
N GLY A 148 56.98 -8.98 -19.90
CA GLY A 148 56.02 -10.10 -20.07
C GLY A 148 55.59 -10.79 -18.80
N GLU A 149 56.09 -10.40 -17.64
CA GLU A 149 55.76 -10.84 -16.31
C GLU A 149 54.96 -9.73 -15.54
N VAL A 150 54.30 -10.10 -14.47
CA VAL A 150 53.43 -9.19 -13.71
C VAL A 150 54.07 -8.78 -12.39
N VAL A 151 54.15 -7.49 -12.14
CA VAL A 151 54.50 -6.93 -10.84
C VAL A 151 53.22 -6.46 -10.16
N VAL A 152 52.98 -6.94 -8.92
CA VAL A 152 51.85 -6.54 -8.11
C VAL A 152 52.36 -5.65 -6.96
N THR A 153 51.85 -4.42 -6.87
CA THR A 153 52.19 -3.46 -5.83
C THR A 153 51.00 -3.20 -4.92
N TYR A 154 51.09 -3.56 -3.66
CA TYR A 154 50.10 -3.25 -2.65
C TYR A 154 50.49 -1.95 -1.94
N GLN A 155 49.69 -0.91 -2.13
CA GLN A 155 49.83 0.36 -1.40
C GLN A 155 49.00 0.27 -0.11
N VAL A 156 49.67 0.28 1.03
CA VAL A 156 49.03 0.06 2.34
C VAL A 156 49.01 1.35 3.15
N ASP A 157 47.89 1.66 3.75
CA ASP A 157 47.77 2.73 4.73
C ASP A 157 47.96 2.14 6.13
N LEU A 158 49.07 2.52 6.79
CA LEU A 158 49.51 1.96 8.10
C LEU A 158 48.97 2.74 9.30
N GLU A 159 48.39 3.91 9.09
CA GLU A 159 47.86 4.75 10.16
C GLU A 159 46.33 4.81 10.09
N ILE A 160 45.68 3.65 10.34
CA ILE A 160 44.24 3.67 10.53
C ILE A 160 43.99 3.90 12.02
N GLU A 161 43.43 5.04 12.34
CA GLU A 161 42.91 5.28 13.67
C GLU A 161 41.69 4.40 13.87
N ILE A 162 41.76 3.47 14.82
CA ILE A 162 40.69 2.55 15.20
C ILE A 162 40.13 3.01 16.54
N TYR A 163 38.83 3.27 16.54
CA TYR A 163 38.09 3.55 17.77
C TYR A 163 37.51 2.24 18.29
N GLU A 164 37.68 1.94 19.57
CA GLU A 164 37.14 0.77 20.22
C GLU A 164 35.69 0.96 20.63
N GLU A 165 35.28 2.20 20.84
CA GLU A 165 33.95 2.58 21.24
C GLU A 165 33.53 3.88 20.55
N VAL A 166 32.25 3.99 20.19
CA VAL A 166 31.63 5.21 19.68
C VAL A 166 30.54 5.63 20.66
N VAL A 167 30.66 6.85 21.20
CA VAL A 167 29.71 7.43 22.16
C VAL A 167 29.03 8.63 21.50
N PHE A 168 27.71 8.61 21.43
CA PHE A 168 26.90 9.71 20.92
C PHE A 168 26.45 10.61 22.08
N VAL A 169 26.59 11.89 21.91
CA VAL A 169 26.26 12.92 22.91
C VAL A 169 25.42 14.01 22.27
N GLY A 170 24.35 14.44 22.95
CA GLY A 170 23.45 15.48 22.45
C GLY A 170 22.26 14.94 21.62
N LEU A 171 21.74 13.76 21.98
CA LEU A 171 20.61 13.12 21.33
C LEU A 171 19.31 13.54 22.03
N ASP A 172 18.58 14.47 21.44
CA ASP A 172 17.27 14.91 21.93
C ASP A 172 16.13 14.41 21.02
N HIS A 173 16.34 14.39 19.70
CA HIS A 173 15.33 13.97 18.71
C HIS A 173 15.40 12.47 18.37
N LEU A 174 16.57 11.96 18.04
CA LEU A 174 16.77 10.56 17.68
C LEU A 174 17.28 9.77 18.89
N ASN A 175 16.67 8.63 19.18
CA ASN A 175 17.19 7.72 20.19
C ASN A 175 18.34 6.87 19.67
N GLN A 176 19.16 6.32 20.58
CA GLN A 176 20.34 5.53 20.25
C GLN A 176 20.03 4.29 19.39
N GLU A 177 18.88 3.67 19.57
CA GLU A 177 18.50 2.48 18.80
C GLU A 177 18.25 2.82 17.33
N VAL A 178 17.56 3.92 17.06
CA VAL A 178 17.33 4.43 15.69
C VAL A 178 18.64 4.78 15.02
N ILE A 179 19.55 5.45 15.73
CA ILE A 179 20.88 5.79 15.21
C ILE A 179 21.66 4.52 14.91
N ASN A 180 21.72 3.59 15.84
CA ASN A 180 22.42 2.32 15.65
C ASN A 180 21.89 1.55 14.43
N GLY A 181 20.58 1.53 14.24
CA GLY A 181 19.96 0.93 13.05
C GLY A 181 20.32 1.63 11.74
N LEU A 182 20.31 2.99 11.76
CA LEU A 182 20.60 3.81 10.58
C LEU A 182 22.06 3.63 10.09
N ILE A 183 23.03 3.65 11.02
CA ILE A 183 24.44 3.58 10.67
C ILE A 183 25.03 2.16 10.75
N GLY A 184 24.21 1.16 11.12
CA GLY A 184 24.65 -0.23 11.29
C GLY A 184 25.68 -0.41 12.41
N TYR A 185 25.65 0.44 13.44
CA TYR A 185 26.53 0.35 14.59
C TYR A 185 25.94 -0.55 15.68
N TYR A 186 26.81 -1.30 16.37
CA TYR A 186 26.44 -2.06 17.57
C TYR A 186 27.56 -1.94 18.61
N PRO A 187 27.27 -1.95 19.91
CA PRO A 187 28.27 -1.83 20.97
C PRO A 187 29.36 -2.88 20.82
N GLY A 188 30.61 -2.44 20.90
CA GLY A 188 31.79 -3.29 20.69
C GLY A 188 32.26 -3.40 19.23
N ARG A 189 31.60 -2.80 18.28
CA ARG A 189 32.08 -2.67 16.89
C ARG A 189 33.24 -1.68 16.86
N ARG A 190 34.39 -2.12 16.39
CA ARG A 190 35.53 -1.24 16.11
C ARG A 190 35.25 -0.44 14.85
N THR A 191 35.51 0.84 14.89
CA THR A 191 35.22 1.80 13.82
C THR A 191 36.49 2.53 13.40
N THR A 192 36.71 2.70 12.13
CA THR A 192 37.82 3.52 11.60
C THR A 192 37.36 4.97 11.43
N HIS A 193 38.31 5.90 11.31
CA HIS A 193 38.01 7.33 11.08
C HIS A 193 37.19 7.52 9.79
N THR A 194 37.47 6.77 8.73
CA THR A 194 36.74 6.83 7.47
C THR A 194 35.27 6.34 7.64
N GLU A 195 35.05 5.25 8.42
CA GLU A 195 33.72 4.79 8.77
C GLU A 195 32.97 5.82 9.62
N ALA A 196 33.64 6.44 10.58
CA ALA A 196 33.08 7.49 11.43
C ALA A 196 32.63 8.71 10.60
N GLU A 197 33.39 9.13 9.61
CA GLU A 197 33.03 10.20 8.68
C GLU A 197 31.84 9.81 7.80
N ALA A 198 31.75 8.55 7.38
CA ALA A 198 30.57 8.06 6.65
C ALA A 198 29.32 8.04 7.56
N MET A 199 29.47 7.59 8.83
CA MET A 199 28.40 7.64 9.84
C MET A 199 27.95 9.09 10.09
N ARG A 200 28.88 10.03 10.24
CA ARG A 200 28.59 11.47 10.41
C ARG A 200 27.74 12.00 9.27
N LYS A 201 28.10 11.69 8.01
CA LYS A 201 27.37 12.13 6.84
C LYS A 201 25.94 11.56 6.80
N LEU A 202 25.78 10.28 7.12
CA LEU A 202 24.45 9.63 7.16
C LEU A 202 23.56 10.23 8.25
N LEU A 203 24.12 10.47 9.45
CA LEU A 203 23.40 11.12 10.54
C LEU A 203 23.02 12.55 10.19
N LEU A 204 23.96 13.34 9.65
CA LEU A 204 23.68 14.71 9.25
C LEU A 204 22.58 14.78 8.19
N ALA A 205 22.63 13.92 7.17
CA ALA A 205 21.58 13.83 6.15
C ALA A 205 20.22 13.45 6.76
N ARG A 206 20.20 12.58 7.76
CA ARG A 206 18.96 12.23 8.47
C ARG A 206 18.40 13.40 9.26
N TYR A 207 19.22 14.09 10.06
CA TYR A 207 18.81 15.28 10.81
C TYR A 207 18.33 16.40 9.89
N HIS A 208 19.03 16.65 8.77
CA HIS A 208 18.57 17.64 7.78
C HIS A 208 17.22 17.27 7.19
N ARG A 209 17.01 15.98 6.87
CA ARG A 209 15.73 15.51 6.34
C ARG A 209 14.58 15.66 7.36
N ASP A 210 14.86 15.47 8.64
CA ASP A 210 13.90 15.66 9.72
C ASP A 210 13.66 17.14 10.09
N GLY A 211 14.29 18.08 9.36
CA GLY A 211 14.11 19.52 9.51
C GLY A 211 15.13 20.23 10.44
N TYR A 212 16.16 19.54 10.88
CA TYR A 212 17.24 20.13 11.69
C TYR A 212 18.33 20.71 10.80
N ALA A 213 17.96 21.73 10.01
CA ALA A 213 18.82 22.33 8.98
C ALA A 213 20.11 22.98 9.53
N PHE A 214 20.18 23.24 10.81
CA PHE A 214 21.34 23.82 11.51
C PHE A 214 22.07 22.79 12.37
N CYS A 215 21.76 21.52 12.22
CA CYS A 215 22.43 20.43 12.92
C CYS A 215 23.94 20.42 12.57
N ASN A 216 24.76 20.35 13.58
CA ASN A 216 26.21 20.16 13.45
C ASN A 216 26.64 18.88 14.17
N ILE A 217 27.53 18.12 13.53
CA ILE A 217 28.04 16.87 14.11
C ILE A 217 29.57 16.92 14.06
N GLU A 218 30.19 16.92 15.24
CA GLU A 218 31.63 16.91 15.38
C GLU A 218 32.13 15.57 15.91
N LEU A 219 33.25 15.12 15.36
CA LEU A 219 33.94 13.90 15.77
C LEU A 219 35.10 14.28 16.67
N LEU A 220 35.09 13.84 17.93
CA LEU A 220 36.12 14.15 18.91
C LEU A 220 36.84 12.86 19.33
N ASP A 221 38.14 12.86 19.16
CA ASP A 221 39.03 11.79 19.61
C ASP A 221 39.32 11.92 21.11
N VAL A 222 38.88 10.96 21.89
CA VAL A 222 39.17 10.93 23.32
C VAL A 222 40.12 9.76 23.63
N PRO A 223 41.33 10.02 24.10
CA PRO A 223 42.23 8.94 24.54
C PRO A 223 41.62 8.26 25.76
N VAL A 224 41.57 6.92 25.76
CA VAL A 224 41.15 6.14 26.93
C VAL A 224 42.31 6.21 27.95
N VAL A 225 42.08 6.88 29.07
CA VAL A 225 43.02 6.82 30.22
C VAL A 225 42.82 5.42 30.83
N ALA A 226 43.88 4.61 30.84
CA ALA A 226 43.83 3.30 31.49
C ALA A 226 43.47 3.49 32.98
N ASP A 227 42.35 3.01 33.42
CA ASP A 227 42.01 2.96 34.84
C ASP A 227 43.06 2.12 35.57
N ALA A 228 43.58 2.65 36.67
CA ALA A 228 44.59 1.99 37.52
C ALA A 228 44.06 0.70 38.18
N SER A 229 42.83 0.22 37.83
CA SER A 229 42.23 -0.98 38.37
C SER A 229 42.67 -2.29 37.69
N ASP A 230 43.29 -2.22 36.51
CA ASP A 230 43.72 -3.42 35.75
C ASP A 230 45.22 -3.79 36.00
N ALA A 231 45.95 -3.04 36.83
CA ALA A 231 47.26 -3.44 37.28
C ALA A 231 47.12 -4.53 38.34
N ASN A 232 47.35 -5.76 37.91
CA ASN A 232 47.45 -6.94 38.78
C ASN A 232 48.22 -6.61 40.06
N ALA A 233 47.59 -6.76 41.20
CA ALA A 233 48.11 -6.56 42.55
C ALA A 233 49.25 -7.56 42.89
N ALA A 234 50.44 -7.30 42.43
CA ALA A 234 51.61 -8.09 42.77
C ALA A 234 52.81 -7.29 43.33
N ASP A 235 52.80 -5.95 43.42
CA ASP A 235 53.85 -5.21 44.05
C ASP A 235 53.39 -3.83 44.57
N PRO A 236 53.28 -3.61 45.87
CA PRO A 236 52.82 -2.37 46.49
C PRO A 236 53.77 -1.17 46.29
N ASN A 237 55.01 -1.38 45.80
CA ASN A 237 55.99 -0.31 45.66
C ASN A 237 56.14 0.22 44.24
N ALA A 238 55.46 -0.34 43.25
CA ALA A 238 55.48 0.13 41.86
C ALA A 238 54.53 1.28 41.58
N ALA A 239 53.53 1.56 42.43
CA ALA A 239 52.50 2.55 42.24
C ALA A 239 52.89 4.05 42.33
N ALA A 240 54.12 4.33 42.80
CA ALA A 240 54.53 5.71 43.07
C ALA A 240 55.29 6.41 41.90
N THR A 241 55.64 5.71 40.82
CA THR A 241 56.46 6.23 39.71
C THR A 241 55.90 5.92 38.30
N ALA A 242 54.75 5.31 38.17
CA ALA A 242 54.17 5.06 36.88
C ALA A 242 53.58 6.38 36.32
N LYS A 243 54.24 6.97 35.33
CA LYS A 243 53.59 7.95 34.42
C LYS A 243 52.36 7.24 33.80
N PRO A 244 51.19 7.89 33.72
CA PRO A 244 50.05 7.32 33.05
C PRO A 244 50.45 7.02 31.61
N GLU A 245 50.56 5.74 31.27
CA GLU A 245 50.77 5.29 29.91
C GLU A 245 49.47 5.55 29.18
N ILE A 246 49.48 6.56 28.29
CA ILE A 246 48.33 6.89 27.44
C ILE A 246 48.10 5.65 26.56
N SER A 247 47.03 4.91 26.83
CA SER A 247 46.65 3.75 26.05
C SER A 247 46.49 4.20 24.58
N LYS A 248 46.97 3.40 23.63
CA LYS A 248 46.75 3.60 22.20
C LYS A 248 45.29 3.41 21.81
N ARG A 249 44.42 3.10 22.77
CA ARG A 249 42.99 2.93 22.61
C ARG A 249 42.32 4.30 22.59
N LYS A 250 41.49 4.56 21.56
CA LYS A 250 40.75 5.79 21.41
C LYS A 250 39.23 5.48 21.43
N THR A 251 38.48 6.31 22.13
CA THR A 251 37.03 6.38 22.05
C THR A 251 36.66 7.56 21.16
N LEU A 252 35.78 7.32 20.22
CA LEU A 252 35.20 8.37 19.39
C LEU A 252 33.97 8.95 20.07
N ARG A 253 33.99 10.24 20.39
CA ARG A 253 32.79 10.96 20.79
C ARG A 253 32.19 11.68 19.59
N VAL A 254 30.95 11.35 19.25
CA VAL A 254 30.14 12.01 18.22
C VAL A 254 29.29 13.04 18.96
N LEU A 255 29.71 14.31 18.90
CA LEU A 255 28.97 15.41 19.50
C LEU A 255 27.95 15.92 18.49
N ILE A 256 26.69 15.89 18.85
CA ILE A 256 25.57 16.31 18.01
C ILE A 256 24.96 17.55 18.63
N GLU A 257 25.01 18.64 17.89
CA GLU A 257 24.29 19.88 18.19
C GLU A 257 23.10 19.95 17.23
N GLU A 258 21.94 19.49 17.65
CA GLU A 258 20.76 19.35 16.76
C GLU A 258 20.26 20.70 16.24
N GLY A 259 20.32 21.74 17.07
CA GLY A 259 19.74 23.04 16.75
C GLY A 259 18.20 23.02 16.76
N PRO A 260 17.55 24.12 16.35
CA PRO A 260 16.11 24.17 16.27
C PRO A 260 15.59 23.42 15.02
N GLN A 261 14.49 22.68 15.18
CA GLN A 261 13.75 22.15 14.04
C GLN A 261 13.15 23.31 13.24
N VAL A 262 13.35 23.31 11.93
CA VAL A 262 12.88 24.31 10.99
C VAL A 262 11.71 23.75 10.20
N SER A 263 10.60 24.49 10.18
CA SER A 263 9.44 24.15 9.34
C SER A 263 9.25 25.21 8.27
N VAL A 264 8.78 24.79 7.10
CA VAL A 264 8.44 25.71 6.03
C VAL A 264 7.11 26.39 6.39
N ARG A 265 7.12 27.74 6.44
CA ARG A 265 5.93 28.55 6.74
C ARG A 265 5.18 28.91 5.47
N ASN A 266 5.91 29.32 4.42
CA ASN A 266 5.31 29.77 3.16
C ASN A 266 6.25 29.43 1.98
N ILE A 267 5.63 29.17 0.82
CA ILE A 267 6.33 29.03 -0.46
C ILE A 267 5.67 29.97 -1.46
N ASP A 268 6.42 31.01 -1.85
CA ASP A 268 5.99 32.00 -2.84
C ASP A 268 6.54 31.64 -4.23
N PHE A 269 5.65 31.63 -5.24
CA PHE A 269 6.04 31.39 -6.61
C PHE A 269 5.99 32.67 -7.43
N LEU A 270 7.08 32.98 -8.10
CA LEU A 270 7.22 34.13 -8.97
C LEU A 270 7.27 33.66 -10.43
N GLY A 271 6.33 34.13 -11.27
CA GLY A 271 6.33 33.86 -12.71
C GLY A 271 5.51 32.64 -13.16
N ASN A 272 4.85 31.94 -12.27
CA ASN A 272 3.96 30.79 -12.53
C ASN A 272 2.60 31.19 -13.14
N ARG A 273 2.59 31.81 -14.30
CA ARG A 273 1.38 32.37 -14.92
C ARG A 273 0.34 31.34 -15.33
N SER A 274 0.81 30.17 -15.76
CA SER A 274 -0.05 29.08 -16.24
C SER A 274 -0.70 28.27 -15.12
N PHE A 275 -0.14 28.32 -13.91
CA PHE A 275 -0.62 27.61 -12.74
C PHE A 275 -0.70 28.58 -11.54
N PRO A 276 -1.65 29.55 -11.58
CA PRO A 276 -1.80 30.53 -10.53
C PRO A 276 -2.29 29.91 -9.22
N GLY A 277 -2.14 30.61 -8.10
CA GLY A 277 -2.65 30.22 -6.79
C GLY A 277 -4.17 30.05 -6.75
N HIS A 278 -4.67 29.25 -5.82
CA HIS A 278 -6.11 29.00 -5.64
C HIS A 278 -6.70 29.97 -4.61
N PRO A 279 -7.74 30.75 -4.95
CA PRO A 279 -8.26 31.82 -4.08
C PRO A 279 -8.86 31.33 -2.74
N ILE A 280 -9.26 30.06 -2.63
CA ILE A 280 -9.82 29.49 -1.39
C ILE A 280 -8.75 28.79 -0.54
N LEU A 281 -7.72 28.23 -1.15
CA LEU A 281 -6.65 27.53 -0.44
C LEU A 281 -5.63 28.49 0.18
N GLY A 282 -5.50 29.71 -0.32
CA GLY A 282 -4.73 30.76 0.31
C GLY A 282 -5.20 31.15 1.72
N LEU A 283 -6.44 30.83 2.05
CA LEU A 283 -6.94 30.92 3.44
C LEU A 283 -6.30 29.90 4.38
N PHE A 284 -5.68 28.85 3.86
CA PHE A 284 -5.09 27.73 4.63
C PHE A 284 -3.56 27.65 4.51
N GLY A 285 -2.90 28.68 3.99
CA GLY A 285 -1.45 28.84 4.12
C GLY A 285 -0.59 28.56 2.86
N THR A 286 -1.14 28.04 1.77
CA THR A 286 -0.39 27.91 0.50
C THR A 286 -1.24 28.28 -0.69
N ASP A 287 -0.78 29.30 -1.42
CA ASP A 287 -1.51 29.88 -2.54
C ASP A 287 -1.38 29.12 -3.86
N SER A 288 -0.59 28.07 -3.93
CA SER A 288 -0.22 27.50 -5.22
C SER A 288 -0.66 26.03 -5.40
N TYR A 289 -1.36 25.76 -6.50
CA TYR A 289 -1.55 24.40 -7.01
C TYR A 289 -0.23 23.67 -7.27
N LEU A 290 0.86 24.40 -7.56
CA LEU A 290 2.16 23.83 -7.87
C LEU A 290 2.72 23.01 -6.73
N VAL A 291 2.53 23.43 -5.49
CA VAL A 291 3.02 22.72 -4.30
C VAL A 291 2.47 21.30 -4.26
N ARG A 292 1.17 21.15 -4.55
CA ARG A 292 0.49 19.85 -4.52
C ARG A 292 0.69 19.04 -5.79
N ASP A 293 0.56 19.68 -6.94
CA ASP A 293 0.61 19.00 -8.24
C ASP A 293 1.99 18.49 -8.58
N ALA A 294 3.04 19.23 -8.22
CA ALA A 294 4.41 18.81 -8.37
C ALA A 294 4.87 17.88 -7.24
N ARG A 295 4.03 17.65 -6.22
CA ARG A 295 4.31 16.78 -5.06
C ARG A 295 5.53 17.21 -4.28
N ILE A 296 5.56 18.48 -3.92
CA ILE A 296 6.64 19.05 -3.13
C ILE A 296 6.56 18.52 -1.70
N GLU A 297 7.64 17.94 -1.21
CA GLU A 297 7.72 17.42 0.17
C GLU A 297 7.84 18.54 1.20
N SER A 298 8.39 19.68 0.81
CA SER A 298 8.51 20.88 1.66
C SER A 298 7.17 21.61 1.87
N ASP A 299 6.03 21.04 1.52
CA ASP A 299 4.71 21.67 1.58
C ASP A 299 4.31 22.06 3.02
N PRO A 300 4.11 23.36 3.31
CA PRO A 300 3.65 23.81 4.64
C PRO A 300 2.20 23.41 4.95
N SER A 301 1.37 23.07 3.96
CA SER A 301 -0.02 22.62 4.19
C SER A 301 -0.12 21.27 4.88
N GLY A 302 0.97 20.52 4.97
CA GLY A 302 1.11 19.34 5.83
C GLY A 302 0.98 19.62 7.33
N MET A 303 0.81 20.88 7.75
CA MET A 303 0.70 21.28 9.17
C MET A 303 -0.41 20.59 9.96
N LEU A 304 -1.49 20.12 9.34
CA LEU A 304 -2.50 19.32 10.04
C LEU A 304 -2.02 17.90 10.37
N PHE A 305 -0.93 17.40 9.74
CA PHE A 305 -0.52 16.00 9.83
C PHE A 305 1.00 15.77 9.79
N ALA A 306 1.81 16.70 10.31
CA ALA A 306 3.27 16.58 10.44
C ALA A 306 4.08 16.67 9.13
N GLY A 307 3.74 17.57 8.23
CA GLY A 307 4.57 17.91 7.06
C GLY A 307 5.23 19.29 7.20
N GLY A 308 6.16 19.60 6.32
CA GLY A 308 6.78 20.93 6.21
C GLY A 308 8.10 21.09 6.94
N ALA A 309 8.79 20.01 7.29
CA ALA A 309 10.17 20.09 7.75
C ALA A 309 11.08 20.61 6.62
N PHE A 310 11.90 21.62 6.90
CA PHE A 310 12.82 22.18 5.92
C PHE A 310 14.09 21.35 5.82
N SER A 311 14.37 20.84 4.62
CA SER A 311 15.65 20.26 4.25
C SER A 311 16.12 20.81 2.91
N ARG A 312 17.40 21.15 2.81
CA ARG A 312 17.97 21.68 1.58
C ARG A 312 17.99 20.64 0.46
N GLU A 313 18.32 19.41 0.81
CA GLU A 313 18.34 18.29 -0.12
C GLU A 313 16.92 18.00 -0.68
N VAL A 314 15.92 17.98 0.21
CA VAL A 314 14.51 17.82 -0.19
C VAL A 314 14.06 18.98 -1.07
N LEU A 315 14.46 20.22 -0.76
CA LEU A 315 14.13 21.38 -1.58
C LEU A 315 14.73 21.29 -3.00
N GLU A 316 15.97 20.82 -3.15
CA GLU A 316 16.59 20.61 -4.47
C GLU A 316 15.82 19.53 -5.27
N GLU A 317 15.42 18.43 -4.64
CA GLU A 317 14.54 17.43 -5.25
C GLU A 317 13.19 18.02 -5.64
N ASP A 318 12.63 18.90 -4.82
CA ASP A 318 11.36 19.58 -5.11
C ASP A 318 11.46 20.54 -6.30
N LEU A 319 12.57 21.26 -6.44
CA LEU A 319 12.82 22.08 -7.62
C LEU A 319 12.90 21.23 -8.90
N ASP A 320 13.51 20.06 -8.84
CA ASP A 320 13.54 19.12 -9.96
C ASP A 320 12.16 18.53 -10.27
N ARG A 321 11.35 18.23 -9.25
CA ARG A 321 9.95 17.83 -9.43
C ARG A 321 9.13 18.91 -10.12
N LEU A 322 9.33 20.18 -9.74
CA LEU A 322 8.69 21.33 -10.40
C LEU A 322 9.11 21.45 -11.87
N ARG A 323 10.41 21.30 -12.18
CA ARG A 323 10.89 21.30 -13.56
C ARG A 323 10.24 20.18 -14.38
N LEU A 324 10.16 18.97 -13.82
CA LEU A 324 9.50 17.83 -14.47
C LEU A 324 8.00 18.07 -14.64
N PHE A 325 7.34 18.70 -13.66
CA PHE A 325 5.94 19.06 -13.74
C PHE A 325 5.64 19.97 -14.94
N TYR A 326 6.40 21.07 -15.10
CA TYR A 326 6.25 21.98 -16.22
C TYR A 326 6.54 21.28 -17.56
N ARG A 327 7.65 20.54 -17.64
CA ARG A 327 8.02 19.79 -18.84
C ARG A 327 6.98 18.75 -19.23
N SER A 328 6.40 18.06 -18.27
CA SER A 328 5.35 17.06 -18.55
C SER A 328 4.10 17.66 -19.17
N ARG A 329 3.85 18.96 -18.96
CA ARG A 329 2.69 19.70 -19.47
C ARG A 329 2.97 20.57 -20.70
N GLY A 330 4.14 20.38 -21.30
CA GLY A 330 4.51 21.00 -22.56
C GLY A 330 5.37 22.27 -22.45
N PHE A 331 5.79 22.65 -21.27
CA PHE A 331 6.73 23.74 -21.06
C PHE A 331 8.16 23.19 -21.02
N LEU A 332 8.65 22.77 -22.18
CA LEU A 332 9.90 21.99 -22.28
C LEU A 332 11.14 22.80 -21.91
N GLU A 333 11.09 24.12 -22.06
CA GLU A 333 12.15 25.06 -21.73
C GLU A 333 12.00 25.65 -20.32
N ALA A 334 11.04 25.16 -19.53
CA ALA A 334 10.81 25.70 -18.20
C ALA A 334 12.05 25.55 -17.30
N THR A 335 12.40 26.66 -16.64
CA THR A 335 13.39 26.66 -15.58
C THR A 335 12.73 27.02 -14.26
N VAL A 336 13.19 26.38 -13.19
CA VAL A 336 12.72 26.59 -11.83
C VAL A 336 13.92 26.68 -10.93
N ASP A 337 14.07 27.81 -10.26
CA ASP A 337 15.23 28.09 -9.42
C ASP A 337 14.78 28.72 -8.10
N LEU A 338 15.59 28.51 -7.05
CA LEU A 338 15.37 29.11 -5.76
C LEU A 338 15.79 30.58 -5.81
N ALA A 339 14.86 31.51 -5.56
CA ALA A 339 15.13 32.94 -5.55
C ALA A 339 15.63 33.41 -4.18
N ASP A 340 14.97 32.97 -3.09
CA ASP A 340 15.32 33.42 -1.74
C ASP A 340 14.91 32.42 -0.66
N VAL A 341 15.62 32.43 0.49
CA VAL A 341 15.37 31.58 1.68
C VAL A 341 15.44 32.46 2.92
N ASN A 342 14.31 32.79 3.50
CA ASN A 342 14.20 33.71 4.62
C ASN A 342 13.85 32.97 5.92
N PHE A 343 14.83 32.87 6.84
CA PHE A 343 14.60 32.31 8.16
C PHE A 343 14.10 33.37 9.14
N THR A 344 13.16 32.99 9.99
CA THR A 344 12.76 33.83 11.14
C THR A 344 13.89 34.02 12.13
N SER A 345 13.84 35.05 12.99
CA SER A 345 14.87 35.35 13.98
C SER A 345 15.18 34.18 14.92
N LYS A 346 14.20 33.34 15.21
CA LYS A 346 14.35 32.11 16.03
C LYS A 346 14.81 30.88 15.23
N ARG A 347 14.95 31.01 13.93
CA ARG A 347 15.31 29.91 13.01
C ARG A 347 14.42 28.66 13.10
N THR A 348 13.18 28.81 13.53
CA THR A 348 12.18 27.72 13.62
C THR A 348 11.27 27.66 12.40
N LEU A 349 11.19 28.75 11.63
CA LEU A 349 10.36 28.85 10.43
C LEU A 349 11.16 29.45 9.28
N VAL A 350 10.84 29.04 8.04
CA VAL A 350 11.47 29.54 6.82
C VAL A 350 10.40 29.86 5.78
N ASP A 351 10.58 30.97 5.07
CA ASP A 351 9.85 31.35 3.87
C ASP A 351 10.73 31.11 2.65
N LEU A 352 10.17 30.45 1.64
CA LEU A 352 10.86 30.10 0.41
C LEU A 352 10.26 30.92 -0.73
N SER A 353 11.12 31.47 -1.60
CA SER A 353 10.70 32.13 -2.85
C SER A 353 11.28 31.36 -4.03
N ILE A 354 10.42 30.85 -4.89
CA ILE A 354 10.80 30.05 -6.06
C ILE A 354 10.45 30.85 -7.31
N ILE A 355 11.42 31.03 -8.19
CA ILE A 355 11.21 31.70 -9.49
C ILE A 355 11.01 30.66 -10.59
N VAL A 356 9.97 30.87 -11.38
CA VAL A 356 9.61 30.01 -12.51
C VAL A 356 9.65 30.81 -13.78
N VAL A 357 10.41 30.36 -14.77
CA VAL A 357 10.37 30.87 -16.14
C VAL A 357 9.77 29.78 -17.00
N GLU A 358 8.48 29.92 -17.34
CA GLU A 358 7.71 28.86 -18.02
C GLU A 358 8.18 28.61 -19.45
N GLY A 359 8.59 29.64 -20.18
CA GLY A 359 8.87 29.54 -21.60
C GLY A 359 7.60 29.31 -22.46
N PRO A 360 7.75 28.99 -23.75
CA PRO A 360 6.63 28.66 -24.61
C PRO A 360 6.07 27.29 -24.35
N ARG A 361 4.75 27.12 -24.52
CA ARG A 361 4.11 25.82 -24.42
C ARG A 361 4.11 25.11 -25.77
N TYR A 362 4.76 23.97 -25.85
CA TYR A 362 4.93 23.19 -27.07
C TYR A 362 3.65 22.48 -27.51
N ARG A 363 3.45 22.40 -28.83
CA ARG A 363 2.37 21.63 -29.46
C ARG A 363 2.94 20.46 -30.27
N ILE A 364 2.15 19.43 -30.37
CA ILE A 364 2.47 18.28 -31.21
C ILE A 364 2.16 18.64 -32.66
N ARG A 365 3.19 18.77 -33.50
CA ARG A 365 3.06 19.06 -34.93
C ARG A 365 2.65 17.81 -35.71
N SER A 366 3.31 16.69 -35.51
CA SER A 366 2.99 15.43 -36.14
C SER A 366 3.17 14.24 -35.21
N LEU A 367 2.40 13.18 -35.45
CA LEU A 367 2.49 11.92 -34.75
C LEU A 367 2.68 10.80 -35.75
N LYS A 368 3.73 9.98 -35.57
CA LYS A 368 4.08 8.87 -36.44
C LYS A 368 4.35 7.61 -35.65
N VAL A 369 4.02 6.46 -36.25
CA VAL A 369 4.42 5.15 -35.74
C VAL A 369 5.47 4.60 -36.69
N ARG A 370 6.59 4.16 -36.18
CA ARG A 370 7.69 3.58 -36.95
C ARG A 370 8.04 2.20 -36.39
N HIS A 371 8.03 1.20 -37.26
CA HIS A 371 8.49 -0.14 -36.90
C HIS A 371 10.02 -0.19 -37.00
N VAL A 372 10.63 -0.76 -35.99
CA VAL A 372 12.07 -0.84 -35.82
C VAL A 372 12.49 -2.26 -35.40
N THR A 373 13.76 -2.57 -35.58
CA THR A 373 14.37 -3.79 -35.03
C THR A 373 14.52 -3.67 -33.50
N PRO A 374 14.85 -4.73 -32.76
CA PRO A 374 15.16 -4.65 -31.35
C PRO A 374 16.27 -3.66 -30.97
N GLU A 375 17.16 -3.36 -31.92
CA GLU A 375 18.27 -2.41 -31.80
C GLU A 375 17.88 -0.98 -32.20
N ALA A 376 16.57 -0.72 -32.35
CA ALA A 376 16.00 0.58 -32.75
C ALA A 376 16.42 1.07 -34.18
N THR A 377 16.86 0.17 -35.04
CA THR A 377 17.12 0.49 -36.46
C THR A 377 15.84 0.29 -37.29
N PRO A 378 15.66 1.00 -38.43
CA PRO A 378 14.49 0.85 -39.28
C PRO A 378 14.27 -0.61 -39.74
N LEU A 379 13.03 -1.11 -39.61
CA LEU A 379 12.67 -2.42 -40.11
C LEU A 379 12.71 -2.43 -41.65
N LEU A 380 13.42 -3.40 -42.23
CA LEU A 380 13.55 -3.54 -43.69
C LEU A 380 12.46 -4.43 -44.32
N GLY A 381 11.59 -5.04 -43.52
CA GLY A 381 10.48 -5.89 -43.93
C GLY A 381 9.10 -5.30 -43.65
N GLU A 382 8.05 -6.00 -44.07
CA GLU A 382 6.68 -5.64 -43.73
C GLU A 382 6.39 -5.94 -42.26
N PRO A 383 5.82 -4.99 -41.51
CA PRO A 383 5.42 -5.22 -40.13
C PRO A 383 4.19 -6.15 -40.06
N LEU A 384 4.00 -6.85 -38.94
CA LEU A 384 2.85 -7.72 -38.73
C LEU A 384 1.56 -6.90 -38.61
N TYR A 385 1.65 -5.69 -38.05
CA TYR A 385 0.53 -4.75 -37.92
C TYR A 385 0.93 -3.43 -38.54
N SER A 386 0.06 -2.88 -39.39
CA SER A 386 0.34 -1.61 -40.06
C SER A 386 0.45 -0.44 -39.05
N ALA A 387 1.27 0.57 -39.38
CA ALA A 387 1.39 1.78 -38.57
C ALA A 387 0.03 2.46 -38.32
N SER A 388 -0.89 2.36 -39.29
CA SER A 388 -2.24 2.91 -39.19
C SER A 388 -3.14 2.15 -38.22
N GLU A 389 -2.93 0.83 -38.02
CA GLU A 389 -3.63 0.03 -37.01
C GLU A 389 -3.15 0.36 -35.61
N VAL A 390 -1.84 0.47 -35.43
CA VAL A 390 -1.23 0.86 -34.16
C VAL A 390 -1.62 2.29 -33.79
N ALA A 391 -1.66 3.21 -34.74
CA ALA A 391 -2.05 4.60 -34.50
C ALA A 391 -3.49 4.74 -33.97
N LYS A 392 -4.39 3.78 -34.22
CA LYS A 392 -5.78 3.84 -33.71
C LYS A 392 -5.88 3.76 -32.19
N VAL A 393 -4.91 3.19 -31.49
CA VAL A 393 -4.93 3.10 -30.02
C VAL A 393 -4.27 4.29 -29.35
N ILE A 394 -3.60 5.14 -30.11
CA ILE A 394 -2.99 6.39 -29.64
C ILE A 394 -4.07 7.47 -29.60
N LYS A 395 -4.24 8.11 -28.45
CA LYS A 395 -5.29 9.12 -28.22
C LYS A 395 -4.80 10.54 -28.43
N VAL A 396 -3.52 10.77 -28.33
CA VAL A 396 -2.91 12.08 -28.57
C VAL A 396 -2.98 12.41 -30.06
N ALA A 397 -3.36 13.65 -30.39
CA ALA A 397 -3.55 14.11 -31.76
C ALA A 397 -2.64 15.30 -32.12
N PRO A 398 -2.26 15.43 -33.38
CA PRO A 398 -1.55 16.63 -33.87
C PRO A 398 -2.36 17.92 -33.58
N GLY A 399 -1.68 18.99 -33.19
CA GLY A 399 -2.28 20.27 -32.79
C GLY A 399 -2.55 20.38 -31.28
N GLU A 400 -2.60 19.27 -30.52
CA GLU A 400 -2.73 19.30 -29.07
C GLU A 400 -1.44 19.78 -28.41
N PHE A 401 -1.56 20.28 -27.18
CA PHE A 401 -0.39 20.59 -26.39
C PHE A 401 0.36 19.29 -25.99
N TYR A 402 1.67 19.37 -26.00
CA TYR A 402 2.52 18.29 -25.51
C TYR A 402 2.18 17.97 -24.05
N ASP A 403 1.98 16.68 -23.76
CA ASP A 403 1.69 16.14 -22.43
C ASP A 403 2.36 14.76 -22.30
N ASN A 404 3.46 14.73 -21.57
CA ASN A 404 4.25 13.50 -21.41
C ASN A 404 3.45 12.38 -20.73
N ASP A 405 2.55 12.71 -19.79
CA ASP A 405 1.75 11.71 -19.10
C ASP A 405 0.71 11.08 -20.04
N ARG A 406 0.19 11.85 -21.00
CA ARG A 406 -0.67 11.32 -22.08
C ARG A 406 0.13 10.45 -23.04
N LEU A 407 1.32 10.88 -23.43
CA LEU A 407 2.21 10.09 -24.31
C LEU A 407 2.62 8.77 -23.66
N ARG A 408 2.91 8.76 -22.37
CA ARG A 408 3.20 7.51 -21.63
C ARG A 408 1.98 6.58 -21.58
N ARG A 409 0.78 7.11 -21.37
CA ARG A 409 -0.45 6.31 -21.43
C ARG A 409 -0.68 5.73 -22.81
N ASP A 410 -0.40 6.48 -23.87
CA ASP A 410 -0.50 6.00 -25.24
C ASP A 410 0.59 4.94 -25.53
N GLN A 411 1.80 5.11 -25.00
CA GLN A 411 2.85 4.10 -25.07
C GLN A 411 2.41 2.78 -24.40
N GLU A 412 1.78 2.86 -23.22
CA GLU A 412 1.21 1.67 -22.58
C GLU A 412 0.04 1.07 -23.36
N ALA A 413 -0.79 1.91 -24.01
CA ALA A 413 -1.86 1.42 -24.88
C ALA A 413 -1.30 0.67 -26.12
N VAL A 414 -0.20 1.13 -26.68
CA VAL A 414 0.51 0.42 -27.76
C VAL A 414 1.11 -0.90 -27.25
N LYS A 415 1.74 -0.92 -26.08
CA LYS A 415 2.22 -2.16 -25.44
C LYS A 415 1.08 -3.15 -25.21
N GLU A 416 -0.08 -2.67 -24.75
CA GLU A 416 -1.26 -3.49 -24.55
C GLU A 416 -1.83 -4.03 -25.86
N PHE A 417 -1.84 -3.22 -26.93
CA PHE A 417 -2.27 -3.64 -28.27
C PHE A 417 -1.50 -4.89 -28.74
N TYR A 418 -0.18 -4.89 -28.60
CA TYR A 418 0.67 -6.02 -28.95
C TYR A 418 0.57 -7.16 -27.93
N GLY A 419 0.52 -6.82 -26.66
CA GLY A 419 0.42 -7.80 -25.57
C GLY A 419 -0.81 -8.69 -25.64
N ARG A 420 -1.97 -8.12 -26.03
CA ARG A 420 -3.21 -8.88 -26.27
C ARG A 420 -3.12 -9.85 -27.46
N ARG A 421 -2.17 -9.64 -28.37
CA ARG A 421 -2.00 -10.40 -29.59
C ARG A 421 -0.86 -11.41 -29.54
N GLY A 422 -0.35 -11.66 -28.34
CA GLY A 422 0.70 -12.65 -28.10
C GLY A 422 2.12 -12.10 -28.17
N HIS A 423 2.29 -10.80 -28.19
CA HIS A 423 3.60 -10.18 -28.22
C HIS A 423 3.97 -9.59 -26.84
N PRO A 424 4.43 -10.39 -25.88
CA PRO A 424 4.78 -9.90 -24.57
C PRO A 424 6.03 -9.02 -24.63
N SER A 425 6.05 -7.97 -23.83
CA SER A 425 7.29 -7.23 -23.56
C SER A 425 8.08 -7.99 -22.50
N VAL A 426 9.19 -8.58 -22.87
CA VAL A 426 10.04 -9.37 -21.96
C VAL A 426 11.20 -8.51 -21.50
N THR A 427 11.18 -8.13 -20.24
CA THR A 427 12.33 -7.50 -19.56
C THR A 427 12.96 -8.56 -18.66
N PHE A 428 14.20 -8.96 -18.94
CA PHE A 428 14.92 -9.89 -18.06
C PHE A 428 15.49 -9.15 -16.86
N PRO A 429 15.15 -9.52 -15.62
CA PRO A 429 15.80 -8.97 -14.44
C PRO A 429 17.29 -9.32 -14.45
N GLY A 430 18.15 -8.33 -14.35
CA GLY A 430 19.59 -8.52 -14.19
C GLY A 430 20.45 -8.46 -15.45
N MET A 431 19.88 -8.37 -16.65
CA MET A 431 20.64 -8.19 -17.90
C MET A 431 20.39 -6.81 -18.51
N ARG A 432 21.21 -5.85 -18.16
CA ARG A 432 21.17 -4.49 -18.75
C ARG A 432 21.54 -4.44 -20.24
N GLN A 433 22.00 -5.53 -20.85
CA GLN A 433 22.54 -5.57 -22.21
C GLN A 433 22.13 -6.80 -23.05
N ALA A 434 21.15 -7.63 -22.64
CA ALA A 434 20.66 -8.70 -23.50
C ALA A 434 19.74 -8.12 -24.60
N PRO A 435 19.78 -8.64 -25.84
CA PRO A 435 18.82 -8.27 -26.88
C PRO A 435 17.42 -8.54 -26.32
N ARG A 436 16.57 -7.50 -26.34
CA ARG A 436 15.20 -7.58 -25.84
C ARG A 436 14.41 -8.51 -26.74
N GLN A 437 14.16 -9.73 -26.28
CA GLN A 437 13.29 -10.68 -26.98
C GLN A 437 11.84 -10.32 -26.67
N GLY A 438 11.03 -10.10 -27.68
CA GLY A 438 9.62 -9.76 -27.55
C GLY A 438 9.28 -8.36 -28.08
N CYS A 439 8.03 -7.93 -27.87
CA CYS A 439 7.60 -6.60 -28.27
C CYS A 439 8.26 -5.54 -27.38
N ASN A 440 8.85 -4.55 -28.00
CA ASN A 440 9.44 -3.42 -27.33
C ASN A 440 8.88 -2.12 -27.90
N VAL A 441 8.22 -1.35 -27.07
CA VAL A 441 7.79 0.00 -27.41
C VAL A 441 8.77 0.94 -26.71
N PHE A 442 9.61 1.59 -27.51
CA PHE A 442 10.60 2.52 -27.01
C PHE A 442 9.92 3.80 -26.52
N ASP A 443 10.64 4.58 -25.73
CA ASP A 443 10.19 5.92 -25.39
C ASP A 443 9.99 6.73 -26.67
N PRO A 444 8.93 7.53 -26.78
CA PRO A 444 8.65 8.31 -27.99
C PRO A 444 9.84 9.20 -28.33
N LEU A 445 10.28 9.14 -29.60
CA LEU A 445 11.32 10.03 -30.09
C LEU A 445 10.71 11.40 -30.35
N GLU A 446 11.26 12.41 -29.73
CA GLU A 446 10.86 13.80 -29.87
C GLU A 446 11.82 14.53 -30.83
N ILE A 447 11.28 15.15 -31.87
CA ILE A 447 12.03 15.93 -32.83
C ILE A 447 11.51 17.37 -32.76
N TYR A 448 12.32 18.26 -32.23
CA TYR A 448 11.97 19.67 -32.05
C TYR A 448 12.05 20.45 -33.37
N GLY A 449 11.03 21.29 -33.63
CA GLY A 449 10.97 22.21 -34.76
C GLY A 449 11.70 23.52 -34.48
N GLU A 450 11.65 24.47 -35.46
CA GLU A 450 12.21 25.83 -35.28
C GLU A 450 11.36 26.71 -34.31
N GLY A 451 10.13 26.27 -33.98
CA GLY A 451 9.20 26.96 -33.06
C GLY A 451 8.78 26.03 -31.92
N PRO A 452 7.80 26.44 -31.07
CA PRO A 452 7.32 25.64 -29.96
C PRO A 452 6.47 24.46 -30.44
N GLU A 453 7.03 23.63 -31.32
CA GLU A 453 6.41 22.45 -31.91
C GLU A 453 7.34 21.22 -31.80
N VAL A 454 6.74 20.04 -31.62
CA VAL A 454 7.46 18.79 -31.51
C VAL A 454 6.80 17.72 -32.39
N ASP A 455 7.59 16.98 -33.16
CA ASP A 455 7.17 15.75 -33.81
C ASP A 455 7.39 14.58 -32.86
N VAL A 456 6.36 13.78 -32.67
CA VAL A 456 6.40 12.60 -31.79
C VAL A 456 6.40 11.34 -32.67
N VAL A 457 7.40 10.48 -32.47
CA VAL A 457 7.53 9.22 -33.21
C VAL A 457 7.52 8.05 -32.23
N PHE A 458 6.47 7.25 -32.25
CA PHE A 458 6.42 5.98 -31.52
C PHE A 458 7.22 4.93 -32.28
N MET A 459 8.29 4.44 -31.69
CA MET A 459 9.12 3.38 -32.24
C MET A 459 8.72 2.04 -31.63
N VAL A 460 8.39 1.07 -32.47
CA VAL A 460 7.87 -0.25 -32.03
C VAL A 460 8.67 -1.37 -32.68
N SER A 461 9.22 -2.26 -31.87
CA SER A 461 9.75 -3.55 -32.31
C SER A 461 8.76 -4.64 -31.90
N GLU A 462 8.13 -5.30 -32.88
CA GLU A 462 7.00 -6.20 -32.65
C GLU A 462 7.39 -7.53 -31.97
N GLY A 463 8.58 -8.04 -32.24
CA GLY A 463 8.99 -9.36 -31.80
C GLY A 463 8.14 -10.49 -32.42
N THR A 464 8.34 -11.73 -31.96
CA THR A 464 7.53 -12.88 -32.38
C THR A 464 6.40 -13.17 -31.40
N PRO A 465 5.21 -13.59 -31.89
CA PRO A 465 4.11 -13.96 -31.00
C PRO A 465 4.49 -15.22 -30.20
N LYS A 466 4.06 -15.26 -28.93
CA LYS A 466 4.36 -16.34 -27.98
C LYS A 466 3.11 -17.10 -27.60
N THR A 467 3.26 -18.39 -27.36
CA THR A 467 2.23 -19.29 -26.86
C THR A 467 2.59 -19.73 -25.45
N LEU A 468 1.63 -19.76 -24.56
CA LEU A 468 1.81 -20.22 -23.19
C LEU A 468 1.99 -21.72 -23.15
N ARG A 469 3.11 -22.22 -22.59
CA ARG A 469 3.31 -23.64 -22.33
C ARG A 469 2.72 -24.06 -20.97
N ASP A 470 3.07 -23.36 -19.89
CA ASP A 470 2.58 -23.66 -18.54
C ASP A 470 2.65 -22.43 -17.64
N VAL A 471 1.92 -22.53 -16.50
CA VAL A 471 2.00 -21.59 -15.38
C VAL A 471 2.73 -22.28 -14.23
N VAL A 472 3.95 -21.84 -13.95
CA VAL A 472 4.81 -22.41 -12.90
C VAL A 472 4.67 -21.59 -11.63
N ILE A 473 4.07 -22.17 -10.58
CA ILE A 473 3.86 -21.49 -9.30
C ILE A 473 4.95 -21.95 -8.33
N ARG A 474 5.57 -20.99 -7.63
CA ARG A 474 6.67 -21.23 -6.67
C ARG A 474 6.42 -20.47 -5.38
N GLY A 475 6.80 -21.06 -4.25
CA GLY A 475 6.78 -20.41 -2.93
C GLY A 475 5.44 -20.52 -2.17
N ASN A 476 4.42 -21.15 -2.75
CA ASN A 476 3.13 -21.42 -2.11
C ASN A 476 3.23 -22.60 -1.13
N SER A 477 3.80 -22.37 0.06
CA SER A 477 4.05 -23.41 1.07
C SER A 477 2.76 -23.97 1.68
N TYR A 478 1.75 -23.14 1.86
CA TYR A 478 0.47 -23.47 2.48
C TYR A 478 -0.70 -23.39 1.53
N THR A 479 -0.72 -22.39 0.62
CA THR A 479 -1.80 -22.20 -0.33
C THR A 479 -1.74 -23.27 -1.42
N ARG A 480 -2.83 -24.00 -1.62
CA ARG A 480 -2.90 -25.05 -2.64
C ARG A 480 -2.79 -24.47 -4.05
N ASP A 481 -2.03 -25.13 -4.93
CA ASP A 481 -1.84 -24.74 -6.34
C ASP A 481 -3.16 -24.42 -7.08
N PRO A 482 -4.24 -25.24 -6.99
CA PRO A 482 -5.52 -24.93 -7.66
C PRO A 482 -6.12 -23.57 -7.23
N VAL A 483 -5.90 -23.15 -5.99
CA VAL A 483 -6.40 -21.85 -5.48
C VAL A 483 -5.76 -20.67 -6.22
N ILE A 484 -4.52 -20.81 -6.60
CA ILE A 484 -3.77 -19.80 -7.37
C ILE A 484 -4.07 -19.95 -8.86
N ARG A 485 -3.98 -21.16 -9.38
CA ARG A 485 -4.12 -21.49 -10.81
C ARG A 485 -5.48 -21.07 -11.38
N ARG A 486 -6.57 -21.21 -10.62
CA ARG A 486 -7.91 -20.79 -11.03
C ARG A 486 -8.05 -19.27 -11.28
N ARG A 487 -7.08 -18.46 -10.84
CA ARG A 487 -7.07 -17.01 -11.13
C ARG A 487 -6.60 -16.68 -12.54
N PHE A 488 -5.92 -17.64 -13.21
CA PHE A 488 -5.51 -17.50 -14.60
C PHE A 488 -6.64 -17.95 -15.53
N ARG A 489 -6.94 -17.15 -16.54
CA ARG A 489 -7.90 -17.47 -17.60
C ARG A 489 -7.23 -17.79 -18.94
N VAL A 490 -5.92 -17.58 -19.03
CA VAL A 490 -5.11 -18.00 -20.19
C VAL A 490 -4.70 -19.45 -19.96
N LEU A 491 -5.06 -20.32 -20.90
CA LEU A 491 -4.79 -21.76 -20.80
C LEU A 491 -3.47 -22.14 -21.52
N PRO A 492 -2.78 -23.17 -21.06
CA PRO A 492 -1.68 -23.78 -21.81
C PRO A 492 -2.08 -24.13 -23.23
N GLY A 493 -1.23 -23.79 -24.21
CA GLY A 493 -1.51 -23.96 -25.63
C GLY A 493 -2.16 -22.76 -26.32
N GLU A 494 -2.63 -21.75 -25.57
CA GLU A 494 -3.17 -20.52 -26.15
C GLU A 494 -2.08 -19.47 -26.37
N ARG A 495 -2.35 -18.52 -27.26
CA ARG A 495 -1.51 -17.31 -27.37
C ARG A 495 -1.59 -16.52 -26.08
N ILE A 496 -0.43 -16.07 -25.59
CA ILE A 496 -0.39 -15.29 -24.36
C ILE A 496 -1.11 -13.95 -24.54
N ASP A 497 -2.10 -13.68 -23.69
CA ASP A 497 -2.75 -12.38 -23.58
C ASP A 497 -2.26 -11.65 -22.33
N MET A 498 -1.40 -10.65 -22.51
CA MET A 498 -0.80 -9.90 -21.40
C MET A 498 -1.80 -9.09 -20.59
N LEU A 499 -2.97 -8.74 -21.15
CA LEU A 499 -4.03 -8.10 -20.38
C LEU A 499 -4.64 -9.11 -19.39
N GLU A 500 -4.96 -10.32 -19.84
CA GLU A 500 -5.48 -11.37 -18.96
C GLU A 500 -4.44 -11.83 -17.93
N VAL A 501 -3.17 -11.88 -18.31
CA VAL A 501 -2.07 -12.16 -17.37
C VAL A 501 -1.98 -11.09 -16.28
N ARG A 502 -2.05 -9.79 -16.62
CA ARG A 502 -2.09 -8.71 -15.64
C ARG A 502 -3.37 -8.75 -14.77
N ARG A 503 -4.50 -9.10 -15.37
CA ARG A 503 -5.77 -9.30 -14.63
C ARG A 503 -5.64 -10.47 -13.63
N ALA A 504 -5.01 -11.57 -14.05
CA ALA A 504 -4.75 -12.70 -13.16
C ALA A 504 -3.87 -12.28 -11.97
N LEU A 505 -2.80 -11.53 -12.22
CA LEU A 505 -1.94 -11.01 -11.14
C LEU A 505 -2.74 -10.11 -10.18
N ARG A 506 -3.55 -9.18 -10.70
CA ARG A 506 -4.42 -8.35 -9.84
C ARG A 506 -5.43 -9.18 -9.04
N ARG A 507 -6.03 -10.23 -9.64
CA ARG A 507 -6.93 -11.16 -8.91
C ARG A 507 -6.17 -11.88 -7.78
N ILE A 508 -4.92 -12.29 -7.99
CA ILE A 508 -4.07 -12.91 -6.97
C ILE A 508 -3.74 -11.89 -5.87
N GLN A 509 -3.31 -10.70 -6.22
CA GLN A 509 -3.00 -9.63 -5.26
C GLN A 509 -4.23 -9.23 -4.44
N SER A 510 -5.42 -9.16 -5.06
CA SER A 510 -6.67 -8.81 -4.38
C SER A 510 -7.11 -9.85 -3.34
N THR A 511 -6.61 -11.09 -3.40
CA THR A 511 -6.89 -12.10 -2.36
C THR A 511 -6.21 -11.75 -1.03
N ARG A 512 -5.08 -11.02 -1.09
CA ARG A 512 -4.22 -10.73 0.06
C ARG A 512 -3.76 -12.00 0.79
N TYR A 513 -3.53 -13.08 0.05
CA TYR A 513 -2.98 -14.33 0.62
C TYR A 513 -1.46 -14.28 0.74
N PHE A 514 -0.82 -13.48 -0.12
CA PHE A 514 0.63 -13.46 -0.37
C PHE A 514 1.28 -12.10 -0.01
N GLN A 515 0.59 -11.26 0.73
CA GLN A 515 1.15 -9.99 1.19
C GLN A 515 1.56 -10.10 2.66
N ASP A 516 2.81 -9.84 2.93
CA ASP A 516 3.25 -9.46 4.26
C ASP A 516 3.03 -7.93 4.43
N PRO A 517 2.37 -7.45 5.49
CA PRO A 517 2.19 -6.02 5.73
C PRO A 517 3.49 -5.19 5.80
N GLY A 518 4.66 -5.83 5.89
CA GLY A 518 5.96 -5.18 5.95
C GLY A 518 6.91 -5.53 4.80
N ALA A 519 6.53 -6.40 3.86
CA ALA A 519 7.45 -6.85 2.81
C ALA A 519 7.34 -6.01 1.53
N VAL A 520 8.49 -5.61 1.01
CA VAL A 520 8.67 -4.94 -0.29
C VAL A 520 8.29 -5.83 -1.49
N VAL A 521 7.86 -7.08 -1.24
CA VAL A 521 7.74 -8.12 -2.28
C VAL A 521 6.39 -8.82 -2.24
N GLY A 522 5.43 -8.29 -3.01
CA GLY A 522 4.19 -9.02 -3.34
C GLY A 522 4.40 -10.08 -4.45
N PRO A 523 3.32 -10.76 -4.89
CA PRO A 523 3.37 -11.73 -5.98
C PRO A 523 4.07 -11.19 -7.21
N ARG A 524 5.10 -11.88 -7.68
CA ARG A 524 5.88 -11.50 -8.86
C ARG A 524 5.58 -12.46 -10.00
N LEU A 525 5.24 -11.89 -11.14
CA LEU A 525 4.99 -12.69 -12.34
C LEU A 525 6.07 -12.37 -13.37
N GLN A 526 6.69 -13.42 -13.90
CA GLN A 526 7.74 -13.34 -14.90
C GLN A 526 7.39 -14.21 -16.11
N ILE A 527 7.83 -13.77 -17.29
CA ILE A 527 7.70 -14.55 -18.51
C ILE A 527 9.04 -15.23 -18.73
N GLU A 528 9.04 -16.56 -18.67
CA GLU A 528 10.23 -17.38 -18.79
C GLU A 528 10.28 -18.01 -20.19
N PRO A 529 11.35 -17.79 -20.97
CA PRO A 529 11.47 -18.43 -22.27
C PRO A 529 11.73 -19.93 -22.10
N VAL A 530 11.11 -20.74 -22.96
CA VAL A 530 11.30 -22.19 -22.97
C VAL A 530 12.56 -22.54 -23.75
N VAL A 531 13.44 -23.30 -23.12
CA VAL A 531 14.66 -23.77 -23.80
C VAL A 531 14.28 -24.72 -24.96
N GLY A 532 14.76 -24.40 -26.16
CA GLY A 532 14.54 -25.20 -27.36
C GLY A 532 13.40 -24.76 -28.27
N ASP A 533 12.45 -23.97 -27.80
CA ASP A 533 11.42 -23.36 -28.65
C ASP A 533 11.24 -21.87 -28.34
N PRO A 534 11.68 -20.99 -29.23
CA PRO A 534 11.59 -19.56 -29.03
C PRO A 534 10.14 -19.01 -29.06
N ASN A 535 9.17 -19.78 -29.51
CA ASN A 535 7.76 -19.35 -29.56
C ASN A 535 6.96 -19.74 -28.33
N LEU A 536 7.51 -20.58 -27.45
CA LEU A 536 6.90 -21.00 -26.22
C LEU A 536 7.43 -20.18 -25.04
N VAL A 537 6.56 -19.87 -24.12
CA VAL A 537 6.90 -19.19 -22.84
C VAL A 537 6.17 -19.85 -21.69
N ASP A 538 6.79 -19.84 -20.51
CA ASP A 538 6.17 -20.16 -19.24
C ASP A 538 5.85 -18.88 -18.48
N LEU A 539 4.79 -18.90 -17.69
CA LEU A 539 4.51 -17.86 -16.70
C LEU A 539 5.00 -18.34 -15.34
N GLY A 540 6.16 -17.86 -14.91
CA GLY A 540 6.67 -18.07 -13.56
C GLY A 540 5.99 -17.11 -12.60
N LEU A 541 5.26 -17.64 -11.62
CA LEU A 541 4.64 -16.87 -10.53
C LEU A 541 5.35 -17.20 -9.22
N ASP A 542 6.12 -16.27 -8.72
CA ASP A 542 6.74 -16.37 -7.41
C ASP A 542 5.86 -15.70 -6.36
N VAL A 543 5.46 -16.45 -5.33
CA VAL A 543 4.61 -16.00 -4.23
C VAL A 543 5.24 -16.40 -2.90
N GLU A 544 4.86 -15.71 -1.84
CA GLU A 544 5.19 -16.07 -0.46
C GLU A 544 3.91 -15.99 0.36
N ASP A 545 3.56 -17.08 1.05
CA ASP A 545 2.33 -17.13 1.85
C ASP A 545 2.41 -16.16 3.02
N GLY A 546 1.45 -15.26 3.11
CA GLY A 546 1.32 -14.25 4.16
C GLY A 546 0.28 -14.58 5.22
N PRO A 547 0.17 -13.76 6.27
CA PRO A 547 -0.86 -13.91 7.29
C PRO A 547 -2.24 -13.62 6.69
N THR A 548 -3.15 -14.58 6.78
CA THR A 548 -4.50 -14.48 6.22
C THR A 548 -5.59 -14.27 7.27
N GLY A 549 -5.23 -14.34 8.57
CA GLY A 549 -6.12 -14.00 9.67
C GLY A 549 -6.07 -12.51 9.98
N GLU A 550 -7.24 -11.89 10.12
CA GLU A 550 -7.37 -10.49 10.45
C GLU A 550 -8.37 -10.33 11.58
N PHE A 551 -7.93 -9.65 12.64
CA PHE A 551 -8.77 -9.28 13.77
C PHE A 551 -8.90 -7.76 13.78
N ARG A 552 -10.13 -7.26 13.72
CA ARG A 552 -10.42 -5.83 13.81
C ARG A 552 -11.37 -5.58 14.96
N TRP A 553 -11.13 -4.50 15.67
CA TRP A 553 -12.07 -3.98 16.64
C TRP A 553 -12.28 -2.49 16.39
N GLY A 554 -13.44 -2.02 16.72
CA GLY A 554 -13.79 -0.62 16.54
C GLY A 554 -14.98 -0.23 17.41
N VAL A 555 -15.17 1.07 17.54
CA VAL A 555 -16.36 1.66 18.17
C VAL A 555 -16.94 2.67 17.20
N GLY A 556 -18.22 2.53 16.91
CA GLY A 556 -18.96 3.48 16.08
C GLY A 556 -20.03 4.18 16.90
N ILE A 557 -20.30 5.42 16.56
CA ILE A 557 -21.41 6.21 17.11
C ILE A 557 -22.13 6.87 15.94
N SER A 558 -23.43 6.66 15.85
CA SER A 558 -24.25 7.34 14.85
C SER A 558 -25.55 7.81 15.45
N THR A 559 -26.14 8.82 14.87
CA THR A 559 -27.43 9.39 15.32
C THR A 559 -28.58 8.39 15.23
N GLY A 560 -28.56 7.48 14.23
CA GLY A 560 -29.60 6.46 14.04
C GLY A 560 -29.41 5.20 14.88
N MET A 561 -28.23 4.62 14.88
CA MET A 561 -27.93 3.30 15.49
C MET A 561 -27.44 3.40 16.94
N GLY A 562 -27.16 4.62 17.46
CA GLY A 562 -26.56 4.82 18.77
C GLY A 562 -25.08 4.42 18.81
N ALA A 563 -24.60 4.05 19.99
CA ALA A 563 -23.24 3.55 20.20
C ALA A 563 -23.19 2.04 19.94
N GLN A 564 -22.19 1.59 19.19
CA GLN A 564 -21.96 0.18 18.86
C GLN A 564 -20.46 -0.12 18.92
N ALA A 565 -20.06 -1.18 19.61
CA ALA A 565 -18.74 -1.75 19.47
C ALA A 565 -18.78 -2.83 18.39
N GLN A 566 -17.69 -3.01 17.66
CA GLN A 566 -17.60 -4.01 16.62
C GLN A 566 -16.30 -4.79 16.77
N ILE A 567 -16.40 -6.09 16.73
CA ILE A 567 -15.30 -7.02 16.69
C ILE A 567 -15.51 -7.89 15.46
N THR A 568 -14.55 -7.87 14.56
CA THR A 568 -14.60 -8.67 13.34
C THR A 568 -13.37 -9.56 13.26
N PHE A 569 -13.59 -10.83 13.09
CA PHE A 569 -12.55 -11.81 12.75
C PHE A 569 -12.77 -12.28 11.32
N ASN A 570 -11.77 -12.10 10.47
CA ASN A 570 -11.77 -12.57 9.08
C ASN A 570 -10.59 -13.51 8.88
N LYS A 571 -10.86 -14.76 8.48
CA LYS A 571 -9.85 -15.72 8.03
C LYS A 571 -10.01 -15.91 6.53
N ARG A 572 -9.13 -15.30 5.77
CA ARG A 572 -9.00 -15.54 4.32
C ARG A 572 -8.15 -16.79 4.10
N ASN A 573 -8.25 -17.37 2.91
CA ASN A 573 -7.57 -18.62 2.56
C ASN A 573 -7.90 -19.77 3.55
N PHE A 574 -9.12 -19.78 4.08
CA PHE A 574 -9.59 -20.81 4.99
C PHE A 574 -9.73 -22.15 4.25
N ASP A 575 -9.56 -23.26 4.96
CA ASP A 575 -9.77 -24.61 4.45
C ASP A 575 -10.56 -25.43 5.48
N LEU A 576 -11.84 -25.58 5.26
CA LEU A 576 -12.73 -26.33 6.15
C LEU A 576 -12.32 -27.81 6.26
N TRP A 577 -11.71 -28.35 5.21
CA TRP A 577 -11.34 -29.75 5.11
C TRP A 577 -9.96 -30.07 5.68
N ASN A 578 -9.15 -29.05 5.96
CA ASN A 578 -7.85 -29.19 6.61
C ASN A 578 -7.98 -28.98 8.11
N ALA A 579 -8.71 -29.89 8.78
CA ALA A 579 -8.93 -29.83 10.21
C ALA A 579 -7.63 -30.12 10.99
N PRO A 580 -7.49 -29.64 12.26
CA PRO A 580 -6.35 -29.98 13.10
C PRO A 580 -6.13 -31.48 13.23
N SER A 581 -4.87 -31.90 13.27
CA SER A 581 -4.46 -33.32 13.35
C SER A 581 -4.85 -33.97 14.66
N SER A 582 -5.06 -33.19 15.72
CA SER A 582 -5.36 -33.66 17.07
C SER A 582 -6.60 -32.94 17.65
N ALA A 583 -7.41 -33.72 18.37
CA ALA A 583 -8.51 -33.18 19.17
C ALA A 583 -8.04 -32.50 20.48
N ASN A 584 -6.73 -32.54 20.81
CA ASN A 584 -6.18 -31.79 21.94
C ASN A 584 -6.26 -30.29 21.65
N PRO A 585 -6.95 -29.46 22.47
CA PRO A 585 -7.12 -28.04 22.21
C PRO A 585 -5.81 -27.26 22.06
N ILE A 586 -4.78 -27.61 22.81
CA ILE A 586 -3.48 -26.92 22.76
C ILE A 586 -2.79 -27.19 21.43
N THR A 587 -2.72 -28.44 21.00
CA THR A 587 -2.13 -28.81 19.70
C THR A 587 -2.93 -28.23 18.54
N ALA A 588 -4.26 -28.28 18.61
CA ALA A 588 -5.13 -27.72 17.60
C ALA A 588 -4.95 -26.20 17.45
N ILE A 589 -4.86 -25.48 18.57
CA ILE A 589 -4.62 -24.03 18.55
C ILE A 589 -3.23 -23.73 17.98
N GLN A 590 -2.20 -24.48 18.33
CA GLN A 590 -0.86 -24.32 17.77
C GLN A 590 -0.84 -24.53 16.25
N GLU A 591 -1.50 -25.60 15.76
CA GLU A 591 -1.59 -25.85 14.32
C GLU A 591 -2.35 -24.75 13.56
N ILE A 592 -3.37 -24.15 14.19
CA ILE A 592 -4.11 -23.00 13.61
C ILE A 592 -3.23 -21.76 13.57
N LEU A 593 -2.47 -21.49 14.65
CA LEU A 593 -1.55 -20.35 14.72
C LEU A 593 -0.37 -20.51 13.75
N ASP A 594 0.14 -21.72 13.60
CA ASP A 594 1.21 -22.06 12.64
C ASP A 594 0.72 -22.15 11.18
N ALA A 595 -0.54 -21.81 10.90
CA ALA A 595 -1.18 -21.93 9.60
C ALA A 595 -1.15 -23.36 8.98
N LYS A 596 -1.01 -24.39 9.81
CA LYS A 596 -1.03 -25.79 9.38
C LYS A 596 -2.45 -26.35 9.28
N ALA A 597 -3.37 -25.85 10.10
CA ALA A 597 -4.78 -26.25 10.10
C ALA A 597 -5.68 -25.09 9.64
N PHE A 598 -6.82 -25.44 9.03
CA PHE A 598 -7.81 -24.51 8.48
C PHE A 598 -7.19 -23.44 7.57
N HIS A 599 -6.20 -23.82 6.75
CA HIS A 599 -5.48 -22.90 5.88
C HIS A 599 -5.18 -23.52 4.51
N GLY A 600 -5.15 -22.69 3.46
CA GLY A 600 -4.68 -23.05 2.12
C GLY A 600 -5.78 -23.43 1.12
N GLY A 601 -7.05 -23.50 1.51
CA GLY A 601 -8.16 -23.91 0.65
C GLY A 601 -8.79 -22.81 -0.20
N GLY A 602 -8.44 -21.54 0.07
CA GLY A 602 -8.97 -20.40 -0.68
C GLY A 602 -10.40 -20.00 -0.32
N GLN A 603 -10.96 -20.55 0.76
CA GLN A 603 -12.25 -20.20 1.35
C GLN A 603 -12.12 -18.97 2.27
N ASN A 604 -13.26 -18.37 2.64
CA ASN A 604 -13.28 -17.27 3.60
C ASN A 604 -14.23 -17.57 4.76
N LEU A 605 -13.77 -17.35 5.97
CA LEU A 605 -14.58 -17.40 7.19
C LEU A 605 -14.57 -16.03 7.85
N SER A 606 -15.76 -15.45 8.08
CA SER A 606 -15.93 -14.17 8.74
C SER A 606 -16.84 -14.31 9.94
N MET A 607 -16.46 -13.73 11.06
CA MET A 607 -17.26 -13.62 12.28
C MET A 607 -17.36 -12.16 12.69
N LEU A 608 -18.58 -11.69 12.91
CA LEU A 608 -18.89 -10.35 13.37
C LEU A 608 -19.58 -10.42 14.73
N LEU A 609 -19.09 -9.72 15.70
CA LEU A 609 -19.73 -9.45 16.96
C LEU A 609 -19.85 -7.94 17.15
N ALA A 610 -21.06 -7.44 17.15
CA ALA A 610 -21.33 -6.00 17.21
C ALA A 610 -22.37 -5.69 18.29
N PRO A 611 -21.98 -5.65 19.59
CA PRO A 611 -22.86 -5.22 20.66
C PRO A 611 -23.12 -3.71 20.58
N GLY A 612 -24.36 -3.29 20.74
CA GLY A 612 -24.72 -1.89 20.66
C GLY A 612 -25.89 -1.52 21.56
N SER A 613 -26.13 -0.22 21.72
CA SER A 613 -27.18 0.31 22.58
C SER A 613 -28.58 0.11 21.99
N ARG A 614 -28.71 0.25 20.68
CA ARG A 614 -29.99 0.08 19.94
C ARG A 614 -30.02 -1.19 19.12
N GLN A 615 -28.89 -1.63 18.61
CA GLN A 615 -28.78 -2.85 17.83
C GLN A 615 -27.54 -3.63 18.25
N SER A 616 -27.73 -4.94 18.49
CA SER A 616 -26.64 -5.88 18.70
C SER A 616 -26.71 -6.95 17.63
N GLN A 617 -25.58 -7.35 17.08
CA GLN A 617 -25.50 -8.35 16.02
C GLN A 617 -24.37 -9.35 16.26
N PHE A 618 -24.66 -10.61 16.02
CA PHE A 618 -23.68 -11.66 15.86
C PHE A 618 -23.93 -12.34 14.52
N GLN A 619 -22.84 -12.50 13.72
CA GLN A 619 -22.97 -13.14 12.41
C GLN A 619 -21.72 -13.98 12.12
N VAL A 620 -21.92 -15.16 11.57
CA VAL A 620 -20.88 -16.01 11.01
C VAL A 620 -21.17 -16.21 9.54
N THR A 621 -20.19 -16.04 8.69
CA THR A 621 -20.32 -16.22 7.24
C THR A 621 -19.15 -17.05 6.73
N TYR A 622 -19.49 -18.12 6.04
CA TYR A 622 -18.56 -18.96 5.30
C TYR A 622 -18.77 -18.79 3.80
N VAL A 623 -17.71 -18.65 3.03
CA VAL A 623 -17.76 -18.51 1.58
C VAL A 623 -16.78 -19.48 0.94
N GLU A 624 -17.32 -20.36 0.08
CA GLU A 624 -16.55 -21.22 -0.83
C GLU A 624 -16.62 -20.62 -2.24
N PRO A 625 -15.54 -20.04 -2.75
CA PRO A 625 -15.57 -19.34 -4.04
C PRO A 625 -15.60 -20.28 -5.26
N ASP A 626 -15.36 -21.58 -5.10
CA ASP A 626 -15.27 -22.56 -6.20
C ASP A 626 -15.87 -23.90 -5.78
N VAL A 627 -17.16 -23.91 -5.49
CA VAL A 627 -17.86 -25.08 -4.91
C VAL A 627 -17.87 -26.30 -5.85
N PHE A 628 -17.90 -26.08 -7.17
CA PHE A 628 -17.89 -27.16 -8.16
C PHE A 628 -16.50 -27.45 -8.72
N ARG A 629 -15.47 -26.72 -8.26
CA ARG A 629 -14.08 -26.89 -8.67
C ARG A 629 -13.91 -26.77 -10.20
N ASP A 630 -14.61 -25.80 -10.80
CA ASP A 630 -14.53 -25.52 -12.24
C ASP A 630 -13.26 -24.73 -12.63
N HIS A 631 -12.40 -24.48 -11.64
CA HIS A 631 -11.11 -23.79 -11.77
C HIS A 631 -11.19 -22.31 -12.18
N HIS A 632 -12.35 -21.67 -12.10
CA HIS A 632 -12.54 -20.27 -12.51
C HIS A 632 -13.25 -19.38 -11.49
N ASP A 633 -13.48 -19.88 -10.25
CA ASP A 633 -14.30 -19.19 -9.21
C ASP A 633 -15.70 -18.76 -9.73
N THR A 634 -16.27 -19.56 -10.61
CA THR A 634 -17.51 -19.18 -11.28
C THR A 634 -18.71 -19.33 -10.36
N TYR A 635 -18.73 -20.38 -9.53
CA TYR A 635 -19.83 -20.68 -8.61
C TYR A 635 -19.38 -20.49 -7.16
N VAL A 636 -20.04 -19.57 -6.48
CA VAL A 636 -19.73 -19.18 -5.10
C VAL A 636 -20.86 -19.67 -4.17
N LEU A 637 -20.52 -20.52 -3.20
CA LEU A 637 -21.42 -20.90 -2.12
C LEU A 637 -21.20 -19.99 -0.91
N ARG A 638 -22.27 -19.41 -0.40
CA ARG A 638 -22.27 -18.63 0.84
C ARG A 638 -23.20 -19.30 1.86
N VAL A 639 -22.71 -19.50 3.06
CA VAL A 639 -23.48 -19.96 4.21
C VAL A 639 -23.34 -18.95 5.32
N SER A 640 -24.42 -18.46 5.85
CA SER A 640 -24.39 -17.50 6.96
C SER A 640 -25.40 -17.87 8.04
N ALA A 641 -25.03 -17.56 9.29
CA ALA A 641 -25.90 -17.62 10.44
C ALA A 641 -25.81 -16.28 11.17
N ARG A 642 -26.95 -15.74 11.61
CA ARG A 642 -27.01 -14.46 12.31
C ARG A 642 -27.96 -14.48 13.48
N ARG A 643 -27.65 -13.65 14.49
CA ARG A 643 -28.60 -13.20 15.49
C ARG A 643 -28.54 -11.70 15.59
N GLN A 644 -29.70 -11.06 15.57
CA GLN A 644 -29.79 -9.62 15.61
C GLN A 644 -30.87 -9.19 16.60
N LEU A 645 -30.44 -8.44 17.63
CA LEU A 645 -31.35 -7.85 18.61
C LEU A 645 -31.48 -6.36 18.32
N ARG A 646 -32.68 -5.87 18.13
CA ARG A 646 -33.02 -4.47 17.86
C ARG A 646 -33.93 -3.90 18.93
N ARG A 647 -33.55 -2.76 19.49
CA ARG A 647 -34.33 -1.94 20.41
C ARG A 647 -34.46 -0.54 19.83
N LEU A 648 -35.41 -0.39 18.94
CA LEU A 648 -35.56 0.81 18.13
C LEU A 648 -36.73 1.68 18.67
N PRO A 649 -36.88 2.92 18.16
CA PRO A 649 -37.96 3.82 18.61
C PRO A 649 -39.37 3.35 18.23
N ASP A 650 -39.51 2.24 17.55
CA ASP A 650 -40.77 1.69 17.05
C ASP A 650 -41.71 1.18 18.20
N GLY A 651 -41.21 1.15 19.42
CA GLY A 651 -41.99 0.75 20.59
C GLY A 651 -42.03 -0.73 20.91
N TYR A 652 -41.11 -1.52 20.33
CA TYR A 652 -40.93 -2.95 20.60
C TYR A 652 -39.48 -3.37 20.48
N THR A 653 -39.19 -4.53 21.04
CA THR A 653 -37.88 -5.21 20.84
C THR A 653 -38.04 -6.33 19.85
N SER A 654 -37.12 -6.47 18.90
CA SER A 654 -37.08 -7.55 17.91
C SER A 654 -35.79 -8.34 18.04
N ASP A 655 -35.90 -9.66 18.29
CA ASP A 655 -34.76 -10.61 18.27
C ASP A 655 -34.92 -11.56 17.08
N THR A 656 -34.00 -11.50 16.13
CA THR A 656 -34.03 -12.32 14.92
C THR A 656 -32.87 -13.31 14.95
N ILE A 657 -33.16 -14.60 14.84
CA ILE A 657 -32.17 -15.67 14.70
C ILE A 657 -32.43 -16.40 13.41
N GLY A 658 -31.40 -16.54 12.56
CA GLY A 658 -31.59 -17.24 11.30
C GLY A 658 -30.31 -17.60 10.58
N GLY A 659 -30.51 -18.28 9.46
CA GLY A 659 -29.46 -18.69 8.56
C GLY A 659 -29.86 -18.57 7.11
N GLU A 660 -28.88 -18.45 6.26
CA GLU A 660 -29.03 -18.33 4.82
C GLU A 660 -27.97 -19.18 4.12
N VAL A 661 -28.42 -19.91 3.10
CA VAL A 661 -27.54 -20.64 2.17
C VAL A 661 -27.80 -20.13 0.77
N GLY A 662 -26.76 -19.59 0.12
CA GLY A 662 -26.86 -19.00 -1.20
C GLY A 662 -25.81 -19.56 -2.15
N LEU A 663 -26.20 -19.81 -3.38
CA LEU A 663 -25.35 -20.15 -4.51
C LEU A 663 -25.42 -19.02 -5.52
N SER A 664 -24.28 -18.50 -5.91
CA SER A 664 -24.21 -17.46 -6.94
C SER A 664 -23.22 -17.82 -8.03
N ARG A 665 -23.43 -17.26 -9.24
CA ARG A 665 -22.57 -17.48 -10.40
C ARG A 665 -22.19 -16.16 -11.03
N TYR A 666 -20.89 -15.97 -11.26
CA TYR A 666 -20.39 -14.89 -12.09
C TYR A 666 -20.51 -15.28 -13.56
N LEU A 667 -21.43 -14.62 -14.28
CA LEU A 667 -21.61 -14.80 -15.74
C LEU A 667 -20.54 -14.02 -16.52
N THR A 668 -20.18 -12.86 -16.00
CA THR A 668 -19.05 -12.06 -16.48
C THR A 668 -18.26 -11.53 -15.28
N GLU A 669 -17.20 -10.79 -15.50
CA GLU A 669 -16.42 -10.13 -14.44
C GLU A 669 -17.27 -9.15 -13.61
N PHE A 670 -18.33 -8.58 -14.21
CA PHE A 670 -19.20 -7.55 -13.62
C PHE A 670 -20.59 -8.06 -13.23
N PHE A 671 -21.05 -9.17 -13.83
CA PHE A 671 -22.42 -9.63 -13.69
C PHE A 671 -22.51 -10.94 -12.89
N ASN A 672 -23.25 -10.88 -11.78
CA ASN A 672 -23.47 -12.00 -10.87
C ASN A 672 -24.98 -12.33 -10.75
N VAL A 673 -25.29 -13.60 -10.75
CA VAL A 673 -26.66 -14.14 -10.54
C VAL A 673 -26.63 -15.03 -9.31
N GLY A 674 -27.57 -14.88 -8.40
CA GLY A 674 -27.61 -15.62 -7.14
C GLY A 674 -29.01 -16.16 -6.82
N LEU A 675 -29.02 -17.30 -6.15
CA LEU A 675 -30.18 -17.87 -5.51
C LEU A 675 -29.82 -18.21 -4.06
N SER A 676 -30.61 -17.76 -3.11
CA SER A 676 -30.43 -18.10 -1.70
C SER A 676 -31.73 -18.56 -1.06
N ILE A 677 -31.61 -19.37 -0.05
CA ILE A 677 -32.71 -19.84 0.82
C ILE A 677 -32.40 -19.38 2.22
N ARG A 678 -33.35 -18.70 2.87
CA ARG A 678 -33.24 -18.28 4.27
C ARG A 678 -34.29 -18.93 5.14
N GLN A 679 -33.91 -19.13 6.40
CA GLN A 679 -34.83 -19.47 7.48
C GLN A 679 -34.51 -18.61 8.68
N GLU A 680 -35.50 -17.93 9.21
CA GLU A 680 -35.35 -17.01 10.35
C GLU A 680 -36.52 -17.18 11.30
N THR A 681 -36.24 -16.98 12.58
CA THR A 681 -37.25 -16.84 13.63
C THR A 681 -37.14 -15.44 14.16
N VAL A 682 -38.21 -14.70 14.10
CA VAL A 682 -38.33 -13.33 14.62
C VAL A 682 -39.17 -13.38 15.88
N GLU A 683 -38.62 -12.91 16.99
CA GLU A 683 -39.33 -12.77 18.26
C GLU A 683 -39.56 -11.28 18.52
N ILE A 684 -40.81 -10.87 18.70
CA ILE A 684 -41.20 -9.50 19.01
C ILE A 684 -41.72 -9.48 20.45
N ASP A 685 -41.10 -8.65 21.30
CA ASP A 685 -41.43 -8.56 22.70
C ASP A 685 -41.24 -7.11 23.23
N ASP A 686 -41.41 -6.91 24.55
CA ASP A 686 -41.23 -5.61 25.23
C ASP A 686 -42.06 -4.47 24.58
N LEU A 687 -43.33 -4.74 24.25
CA LEU A 687 -44.18 -3.76 23.60
C LEU A 687 -44.50 -2.57 24.51
N ALA A 688 -44.33 -1.36 24.02
CA ALA A 688 -44.75 -0.13 24.68
C ALA A 688 -46.27 0.00 24.57
N GLN A 689 -46.88 0.72 25.52
CA GLN A 689 -48.33 0.96 25.52
C GLN A 689 -48.83 1.71 24.28
N ASP A 690 -47.96 2.47 23.65
CA ASP A 690 -48.16 3.25 22.43
C ASP A 690 -47.59 2.56 21.17
N ALA A 691 -47.28 1.27 21.24
CA ALA A 691 -46.88 0.50 20.09
C ALA A 691 -48.02 0.42 19.05
N THR A 692 -47.64 0.19 17.77
CA THR A 692 -48.60 0.07 16.68
C THR A 692 -49.45 -1.20 16.82
N VAL A 693 -50.65 -1.21 16.26
CA VAL A 693 -51.50 -2.40 16.24
C VAL A 693 -50.78 -3.57 15.62
N LEU A 694 -50.09 -3.34 14.51
CA LEU A 694 -49.27 -4.38 13.88
C LEU A 694 -48.16 -4.96 14.77
N ALA A 695 -47.65 -4.17 15.72
CA ALA A 695 -46.69 -4.69 16.68
C ALA A 695 -47.33 -5.60 17.73
N PHE A 696 -48.56 -5.29 18.17
CA PHE A 696 -49.32 -6.16 19.05
C PHE A 696 -49.77 -7.44 18.36
N ASP A 697 -50.18 -7.37 17.08
CA ASP A 697 -50.54 -8.54 16.27
C ASP A 697 -49.34 -9.45 16.01
N ALA A 698 -48.12 -8.87 15.94
CA ALA A 698 -46.89 -9.60 15.71
C ALA A 698 -46.19 -10.05 17.01
N GLU A 699 -46.81 -9.87 18.20
CA GLU A 699 -46.19 -10.25 19.48
C GLU A 699 -45.93 -11.75 19.54
N GLY A 700 -44.71 -12.14 19.91
CA GLY A 700 -44.31 -13.55 20.02
C GLY A 700 -43.32 -13.95 18.95
N ARG A 701 -43.33 -15.25 18.62
CA ARG A 701 -42.38 -15.86 17.69
C ARG A 701 -43.04 -16.15 16.36
N THR A 702 -42.40 -15.73 15.28
CA THR A 702 -42.85 -15.98 13.91
C THR A 702 -41.70 -16.59 13.09
N GLU A 703 -41.97 -17.67 12.41
CA GLU A 703 -41.02 -18.32 11.49
C GLU A 703 -41.19 -17.82 10.04
N LEU A 704 -40.11 -17.28 9.51
CA LEU A 704 -39.98 -16.84 8.11
C LEU A 704 -39.09 -17.80 7.33
N ARG A 705 -39.58 -18.37 6.24
CA ARG A 705 -38.83 -19.21 5.33
C ARG A 705 -39.02 -18.73 3.90
N GLY A 706 -37.94 -18.53 3.17
CA GLY A 706 -38.07 -17.99 1.83
C GLY A 706 -36.87 -18.28 0.93
N ALA A 707 -37.07 -17.98 -0.34
CA ALA A 707 -36.05 -18.04 -1.35
C ALA A 707 -35.91 -16.67 -2.03
N ARG A 708 -34.68 -16.24 -2.26
CA ARG A 708 -34.34 -14.98 -2.90
C ARG A 708 -33.51 -15.21 -4.14
N PHE A 709 -33.98 -14.68 -5.25
CA PHE A 709 -33.26 -14.56 -6.50
C PHE A 709 -32.61 -13.16 -6.56
N SER A 710 -31.33 -13.07 -6.97
CA SER A 710 -30.59 -11.81 -7.06
C SER A 710 -29.82 -11.69 -8.35
N LEU A 711 -29.86 -10.49 -8.92
CA LEU A 711 -29.06 -10.09 -10.07
C LEU A 711 -28.23 -8.90 -9.65
N ARG A 712 -26.92 -8.93 -9.88
CA ARG A 712 -26.03 -7.80 -9.60
C ARG A 712 -25.10 -7.53 -10.76
N TYR A 713 -25.05 -6.29 -11.18
CA TYR A 713 -24.05 -5.75 -12.10
C TYR A 713 -23.25 -4.69 -11.38
N ARG A 714 -21.91 -4.85 -11.31
CA ARG A 714 -21.02 -3.89 -10.65
C ARG A 714 -19.77 -3.67 -11.49
N ASP A 715 -19.56 -2.42 -11.88
CA ASP A 715 -18.40 -1.95 -12.62
C ASP A 715 -17.95 -0.60 -12.05
N TYR A 716 -16.93 -0.60 -11.19
CA TYR A 716 -16.34 0.57 -10.57
C TYR A 716 -14.88 0.72 -10.98
N ASP A 717 -14.43 1.96 -11.17
CA ASP A 717 -13.01 2.27 -11.37
C ASP A 717 -12.18 1.98 -10.11
N ASP A 718 -12.73 2.20 -8.91
CA ASP A 718 -12.15 1.88 -7.61
C ASP A 718 -13.23 1.32 -6.67
N MET A 719 -12.95 0.18 -6.03
CA MET A 719 -13.91 -0.48 -5.14
C MET A 719 -14.08 0.20 -3.78
N GLN A 720 -13.09 0.98 -3.35
CA GLN A 720 -13.13 1.68 -2.07
C GLN A 720 -13.65 3.12 -2.22
N ARG A 721 -13.27 3.78 -3.32
CA ARG A 721 -13.58 5.19 -3.60
C ARG A 721 -13.97 5.37 -5.07
N PRO A 722 -15.17 4.92 -5.46
CA PRO A 722 -15.57 5.04 -6.85
C PRO A 722 -15.64 6.51 -7.28
N THR A 723 -15.06 6.80 -8.43
CA THR A 723 -15.21 8.09 -9.11
C THR A 723 -15.98 7.96 -10.43
N SER A 724 -16.06 6.73 -10.94
CA SER A 724 -16.80 6.39 -12.16
C SER A 724 -17.30 4.96 -12.07
N GLY A 725 -18.51 4.71 -12.50
CA GLY A 725 -19.05 3.36 -12.60
C GLY A 725 -20.48 3.22 -12.11
N ILE A 726 -20.94 1.97 -12.09
CA ILE A 726 -22.33 1.61 -11.80
C ILE A 726 -22.37 0.35 -10.93
N ASP A 727 -23.24 0.33 -9.92
CA ASP A 727 -23.68 -0.89 -9.21
C ASP A 727 -25.20 -0.98 -9.26
N LEU A 728 -25.71 -2.02 -9.89
CA LEU A 728 -27.12 -2.32 -9.97
C LEU A 728 -27.38 -3.64 -9.24
N ASN A 729 -28.34 -3.67 -8.34
CA ASN A 729 -28.74 -4.87 -7.62
C ASN A 729 -30.27 -5.00 -7.64
N LEU A 730 -30.76 -6.12 -8.13
CA LEU A 730 -32.17 -6.51 -8.14
C LEU A 730 -32.32 -7.77 -7.31
N GLY A 731 -33.22 -7.78 -6.34
CA GLY A 731 -33.58 -8.91 -5.52
C GLY A 731 -35.09 -9.18 -5.59
N LEU A 732 -35.47 -10.40 -5.88
CA LEU A 732 -36.84 -10.89 -5.77
C LEU A 732 -36.87 -12.00 -4.73
N GLU A 733 -37.68 -11.85 -3.71
CA GLU A 733 -37.81 -12.81 -2.62
C GLU A 733 -39.24 -13.26 -2.49
N VAL A 734 -39.40 -14.56 -2.25
CA VAL A 734 -40.69 -15.19 -1.96
C VAL A 734 -40.55 -15.86 -0.60
N ILE A 735 -41.36 -15.45 0.35
CA ILE A 735 -41.42 -15.96 1.71
C ILE A 735 -42.73 -16.69 1.87
N GLY A 736 -42.71 -17.82 2.59
CA GLY A 736 -43.93 -18.62 2.81
C GLY A 736 -44.30 -19.53 1.64
N GLY A 737 -45.55 -19.91 1.56
CA GLY A 737 -46.11 -20.78 0.52
C GLY A 737 -45.41 -22.14 0.46
N ALA A 738 -44.77 -22.44 -0.67
CA ALA A 738 -44.05 -23.70 -0.88
C ALA A 738 -42.83 -23.90 0.05
N PHE A 739 -42.28 -22.83 0.61
CA PHE A 739 -41.13 -22.89 1.54
C PHE A 739 -41.56 -23.12 3.00
N GLY A 740 -42.88 -23.01 3.27
CA GLY A 740 -43.40 -23.08 4.64
C GLY A 740 -43.10 -21.81 5.44
N GLY A 741 -43.28 -21.84 6.71
CA GLY A 741 -43.24 -20.67 7.59
C GLY A 741 -44.65 -20.19 7.93
N GLU A 742 -44.80 -19.18 8.74
CA GLU A 742 -46.10 -18.67 9.23
C GLU A 742 -46.60 -17.52 8.36
N GLU A 743 -45.70 -16.79 7.71
CA GLU A 743 -46.02 -15.66 6.84
C GLU A 743 -45.80 -15.95 5.37
N SER A 744 -46.60 -15.31 4.52
CA SER A 744 -46.53 -15.44 3.05
C SER A 744 -46.51 -14.09 2.38
N LEU A 745 -45.35 -13.71 1.81
CA LEU A 745 -45.17 -12.43 1.15
C LEU A 745 -44.15 -12.53 -0.01
N THR A 746 -44.24 -11.61 -0.93
CA THR A 746 -43.25 -11.38 -1.99
C THR A 746 -42.56 -10.04 -1.74
N LYS A 747 -41.27 -9.99 -2.00
CA LYS A 747 -40.47 -8.77 -1.82
C LYS A 747 -39.60 -8.52 -3.03
N LEU A 748 -39.73 -7.33 -3.63
CA LEU A 748 -38.89 -6.84 -4.72
C LEU A 748 -38.05 -5.71 -4.19
N GLU A 749 -36.74 -5.78 -4.38
CA GLU A 749 -35.83 -4.71 -4.04
C GLU A 749 -34.94 -4.39 -5.23
N HIS A 750 -34.83 -3.12 -5.56
CA HIS A 750 -33.89 -2.63 -6.54
C HIS A 750 -33.01 -1.53 -5.93
N ARG A 751 -31.71 -1.64 -6.11
CA ARG A 751 -30.74 -0.62 -5.69
C ARG A 751 -29.85 -0.27 -6.88
N ALA A 752 -29.60 1.01 -7.05
CA ALA A 752 -28.68 1.50 -8.05
C ALA A 752 -27.77 2.56 -7.43
N GLU A 753 -26.51 2.49 -7.77
CA GLU A 753 -25.51 3.54 -7.47
C GLU A 753 -24.76 3.85 -8.75
N VAL A 754 -24.66 5.13 -9.09
CA VAL A 754 -24.00 5.60 -10.31
C VAL A 754 -23.04 6.72 -9.95
N TYR A 755 -21.79 6.59 -10.35
CA TYR A 755 -20.75 7.59 -10.17
C TYR A 755 -20.35 8.14 -11.53
N VAL A 756 -20.44 9.47 -11.70
CA VAL A 756 -20.09 10.16 -12.93
C VAL A 756 -19.05 11.24 -12.64
N PRO A 757 -17.83 11.13 -13.15
CA PRO A 757 -16.85 12.19 -13.02
C PRO A 757 -17.30 13.41 -13.85
N MET A 758 -17.52 14.55 -13.18
CA MET A 758 -17.98 15.77 -13.83
C MET A 758 -16.82 16.60 -14.32
N THR A 759 -15.95 16.97 -13.40
CA THR A 759 -14.79 17.81 -13.71
C THR A 759 -13.56 17.19 -13.06
N LYS A 760 -12.43 17.49 -13.64
CA LYS A 760 -11.14 17.14 -13.08
C LYS A 760 -10.40 18.44 -12.78
N ASN A 761 -10.00 18.66 -11.55
CA ASN A 761 -9.17 19.80 -11.23
C ASN A 761 -7.75 19.58 -11.77
N GLU A 762 -6.93 20.60 -11.74
CA GLU A 762 -5.55 20.53 -12.25
C GLU A 762 -4.70 19.50 -11.49
N MET A 763 -5.07 19.19 -10.24
CA MET A 763 -4.45 18.16 -9.40
C MET A 763 -4.87 16.72 -9.75
N GLY A 764 -5.74 16.57 -10.71
CA GLY A 764 -6.23 15.26 -11.09
C GLY A 764 -7.39 14.71 -10.25
N HIS A 765 -7.78 15.42 -9.17
CA HIS A 765 -8.92 15.04 -8.36
C HIS A 765 -10.21 15.37 -9.10
N ARG A 766 -11.19 14.49 -8.93
CA ARG A 766 -12.45 14.58 -9.67
C ARG A 766 -13.58 15.09 -8.80
N THR A 767 -14.31 16.08 -9.28
CA THR A 767 -15.66 16.33 -8.79
C THR A 767 -16.55 15.21 -9.31
N VAL A 768 -17.25 14.52 -8.44
CA VAL A 768 -18.03 13.33 -8.79
C VAL A 768 -19.50 13.59 -8.49
N PHE A 769 -20.34 13.38 -9.48
CA PHE A 769 -21.77 13.23 -9.27
C PHE A 769 -22.05 11.80 -8.88
N HIS A 770 -22.75 11.61 -7.76
CA HIS A 770 -23.17 10.33 -7.22
C HIS A 770 -24.69 10.30 -7.13
N TRP A 771 -25.29 9.34 -7.78
CA TRP A 771 -26.72 9.05 -7.69
C TRP A 771 -26.89 7.71 -6.99
N ARG A 772 -27.67 7.71 -5.91
CA ARG A 772 -28.07 6.51 -5.19
C ARG A 772 -29.59 6.42 -5.20
N HIS A 773 -30.09 5.22 -5.49
CA HIS A 773 -31.49 4.94 -5.60
C HIS A 773 -31.84 3.62 -4.93
N PHE A 774 -32.94 3.59 -4.23
CA PHE A 774 -33.53 2.38 -3.67
C PHE A 774 -35.03 2.38 -3.96
N PHE A 775 -35.51 1.26 -4.47
CA PHE A 775 -36.92 0.95 -4.63
C PHE A 775 -37.20 -0.38 -3.97
N GLY A 776 -38.26 -0.45 -3.17
CA GLY A 776 -38.69 -1.64 -2.48
C GLY A 776 -40.21 -1.78 -2.55
N LEU A 777 -40.65 -3.02 -2.73
CA LEU A 777 -42.07 -3.41 -2.77
C LEU A 777 -42.22 -4.71 -2.03
N ALA A 778 -43.17 -4.80 -1.14
CA ALA A 778 -43.57 -5.99 -0.43
C ALA A 778 -45.09 -6.15 -0.55
N ASN A 779 -45.54 -7.36 -0.87
CA ASN A 779 -46.95 -7.70 -0.93
C ASN A 779 -47.15 -9.02 -0.21
N GLU A 780 -48.20 -9.06 0.58
CA GLU A 780 -48.71 -10.32 1.13
C GLU A 780 -49.40 -11.19 0.04
N TYR A 781 -49.46 -12.45 0.30
CA TYR A 781 -50.25 -13.39 -0.49
C TYR A 781 -50.68 -14.60 0.36
N GLY A 782 -51.66 -15.34 -0.13
CA GLY A 782 -52.11 -16.59 0.49
C GLY A 782 -52.89 -16.39 1.78
N SER A 783 -52.31 -16.75 2.93
CA SER A 783 -53.01 -16.71 4.26
C SER A 783 -52.63 -15.51 5.09
N SER A 784 -51.69 -14.69 4.69
CA SER A 784 -51.27 -13.48 5.41
C SER A 784 -52.16 -12.31 5.02
N ASP A 785 -52.70 -11.62 6.00
CA ASP A 785 -53.60 -10.48 5.83
C ASP A 785 -52.86 -9.14 5.65
N ASP A 786 -51.56 -9.13 6.00
CA ASP A 786 -50.72 -7.95 5.94
C ASP A 786 -49.22 -8.34 5.79
N VAL A 787 -48.34 -7.40 5.38
CA VAL A 787 -46.92 -7.61 5.34
C VAL A 787 -46.37 -7.61 6.76
N PHE A 788 -45.72 -8.71 7.16
CA PHE A 788 -45.18 -8.91 8.50
C PHE A 788 -44.31 -7.75 8.93
N LEU A 789 -44.43 -7.29 10.17
CA LEU A 789 -43.84 -6.06 10.73
C LEU A 789 -42.34 -5.91 10.48
N SER A 790 -41.57 -7.00 10.59
CA SER A 790 -40.12 -6.97 10.37
C SER A 790 -39.72 -6.82 8.90
N GLU A 791 -40.61 -7.14 7.96
CA GLU A 791 -40.37 -7.10 6.52
C GLU A 791 -40.83 -5.77 5.88
N ARG A 792 -41.57 -4.93 6.61
CA ARG A 792 -41.97 -3.60 6.15
C ARG A 792 -40.78 -2.67 6.00
N PHE A 793 -40.86 -1.81 5.02
CA PHE A 793 -39.84 -0.80 4.75
C PHE A 793 -39.95 0.36 5.74
N ARG A 794 -38.83 1.05 5.96
CA ARG A 794 -38.72 2.24 6.81
C ARG A 794 -37.89 3.29 6.05
N MET A 795 -38.14 4.56 6.33
CA MET A 795 -37.46 5.67 5.66
C MET A 795 -37.02 6.73 6.67
N GLY A 796 -35.92 7.41 6.39
CA GLY A 796 -35.30 8.44 7.25
C GLY A 796 -33.87 8.10 7.66
N GLY A 797 -33.19 9.02 8.33
CA GLY A 797 -31.79 8.87 8.72
C GLY A 797 -30.82 9.00 7.53
N ALA A 798 -29.99 8.00 7.30
CA ALA A 798 -28.99 8.02 6.22
C ALA A 798 -29.60 7.92 4.81
N ASP A 799 -30.81 7.35 4.70
CA ASP A 799 -31.48 7.18 3.41
C ASP A 799 -32.25 8.43 2.98
N LEU A 800 -32.65 9.25 3.94
CA LEU A 800 -33.33 10.52 3.73
C LEU A 800 -32.90 11.51 4.83
N ARG A 801 -31.81 12.21 4.60
CA ARG A 801 -31.21 13.16 5.58
C ARG A 801 -32.15 14.34 5.79
N GLY A 802 -32.13 14.92 6.97
CA GLY A 802 -33.13 15.93 7.39
C GLY A 802 -34.28 15.35 8.20
N PHE A 803 -34.45 14.02 8.19
CA PHE A 803 -35.45 13.29 8.99
C PHE A 803 -34.74 12.34 9.95
N ASP A 804 -35.29 12.14 11.15
CA ASP A 804 -34.67 11.21 12.10
C ASP A 804 -34.70 9.76 11.56
N PHE A 805 -33.95 8.89 12.21
CA PHE A 805 -33.88 7.47 11.85
C PHE A 805 -35.27 6.85 11.93
N ARG A 806 -35.82 6.38 10.81
CA ARG A 806 -37.19 5.89 10.65
C ARG A 806 -38.27 6.96 10.91
N GLY A 807 -37.90 8.23 10.89
CA GLY A 807 -38.76 9.34 11.25
C GLY A 807 -39.60 9.91 10.09
N ALA A 808 -39.51 9.33 8.90
CA ALA A 808 -40.30 9.78 7.74
C ALA A 808 -41.23 8.67 7.28
N GLY A 809 -42.52 8.98 7.17
CA GLY A 809 -43.53 8.05 6.69
C GLY A 809 -44.72 7.87 7.62
N PRO A 810 -45.60 6.88 7.32
CA PRO A 810 -46.81 6.65 8.11
C PRO A 810 -46.53 6.36 9.57
N THR A 811 -47.31 6.95 10.46
CA THR A 811 -47.22 6.75 11.91
C THR A 811 -48.53 6.32 12.50
N GLN A 812 -48.51 5.55 13.57
CA GLN A 812 -49.66 5.19 14.37
C GLN A 812 -49.31 5.36 15.84
N PHE A 813 -50.10 6.09 16.57
CA PHE A 813 -49.86 6.47 17.99
C PHE A 813 -48.50 7.17 18.22
N GLY A 814 -48.01 7.90 17.21
CA GLY A 814 -46.68 8.53 17.23
C GLY A 814 -45.50 7.59 17.01
N ARG A 815 -45.73 6.32 16.61
CA ARG A 815 -44.71 5.33 16.28
C ARG A 815 -44.67 5.05 14.80
N PRO A 816 -43.48 4.82 14.21
CA PRO A 816 -43.35 4.46 12.78
C PRO A 816 -44.06 3.14 12.47
N LEU A 817 -45.02 3.18 11.56
CA LEU A 817 -45.75 2.00 11.12
C LEU A 817 -44.98 1.20 10.07
N GLY A 818 -44.13 1.87 9.29
CA GLY A 818 -43.48 1.33 8.11
C GLY A 818 -44.43 1.26 6.91
N GLY A 819 -43.93 0.82 5.79
CA GLY A 819 -44.67 0.73 4.55
C GLY A 819 -44.32 -0.50 3.74
N GLU A 820 -45.14 -0.82 2.76
CA GLU A 820 -45.01 -1.94 1.82
C GLU A 820 -44.32 -1.49 0.54
N ALA A 821 -44.39 -0.22 0.22
CA ALA A 821 -43.75 0.37 -0.94
C ALA A 821 -42.84 1.52 -0.51
N VAL A 822 -41.57 1.51 -0.93
CA VAL A 822 -40.61 2.55 -0.62
C VAL A 822 -39.84 2.97 -1.85
N TYR A 823 -39.61 4.26 -1.96
CA TYR A 823 -38.68 4.82 -2.93
C TYR A 823 -37.81 5.85 -2.24
N THR A 824 -36.49 5.73 -2.39
CA THR A 824 -35.57 6.79 -1.99
C THR A 824 -34.57 7.05 -3.11
N SER A 825 -34.23 8.33 -3.29
CA SER A 825 -33.23 8.73 -4.27
C SER A 825 -32.39 9.85 -3.69
N SER A 826 -31.08 9.71 -3.73
CA SER A 826 -30.12 10.68 -3.26
C SER A 826 -29.23 11.14 -4.41
N TYR A 827 -29.18 12.43 -4.61
CA TYR A 827 -28.34 13.09 -5.61
C TYR A 827 -27.25 13.86 -4.87
N GLU A 828 -25.99 13.47 -5.07
CA GLU A 828 -24.86 14.03 -4.35
C GLU A 828 -23.79 14.54 -5.32
N ILE A 829 -23.15 15.63 -4.98
CA ILE A 829 -21.97 16.12 -5.68
C ILE A 829 -20.82 16.19 -4.67
N TYR A 830 -19.78 15.42 -4.94
CA TYR A 830 -18.57 15.39 -4.13
C TYR A 830 -17.53 16.34 -4.68
N PHE A 831 -17.10 17.28 -3.85
CA PHE A 831 -16.02 18.22 -4.15
C PHE A 831 -14.80 17.87 -3.31
N PRO A 832 -13.70 17.43 -3.91
CA PRO A 832 -12.46 17.18 -3.18
C PRO A 832 -11.86 18.50 -2.67
N LEU A 833 -11.57 18.60 -1.38
CA LEU A 833 -10.94 19.77 -0.78
C LEU A 833 -9.47 19.53 -0.46
N VAL A 834 -9.19 18.45 0.25
CA VAL A 834 -7.85 18.11 0.70
C VAL A 834 -7.56 16.67 0.32
N ALA A 835 -6.47 16.48 -0.39
CA ALA A 835 -5.93 15.18 -0.67
C ALA A 835 -4.43 15.21 -0.44
N THR A 836 -3.88 14.11 0.04
CA THR A 836 -2.45 13.95 0.27
C THR A 836 -2.03 12.55 -0.14
N ARG A 837 -0.76 12.39 -0.44
CA ARG A 837 -0.18 11.09 -0.68
C ARG A 837 0.42 10.57 0.62
N LEU A 838 -0.08 9.43 1.09
CA LEU A 838 0.53 8.75 2.22
C LEU A 838 1.73 7.93 1.75
N GLU A 839 2.72 7.81 2.62
CA GLU A 839 3.93 7.03 2.34
C GLU A 839 3.58 5.58 2.00
N GLY A 840 4.04 5.10 0.84
CA GLY A 840 3.72 3.76 0.33
C GLY A 840 2.46 3.64 -0.54
N GLU A 841 1.64 4.68 -0.68
CA GLU A 841 0.46 4.65 -1.56
C GLU A 841 0.80 5.07 -2.99
N ALA A 842 0.17 4.40 -3.96
CA ALA A 842 0.38 4.68 -5.39
C ALA A 842 -0.43 5.90 -5.88
N SER A 843 -1.47 6.31 -5.14
CA SER A 843 -2.38 7.41 -5.50
C SER A 843 -2.60 8.34 -4.32
N ASP A 844 -2.97 9.58 -4.63
CA ASP A 844 -3.34 10.56 -3.61
C ASP A 844 -4.62 10.13 -2.89
N ARG A 845 -4.62 10.27 -1.57
CA ARG A 845 -5.74 9.97 -0.70
C ARG A 845 -6.49 11.25 -0.36
N GLU A 846 -7.77 11.29 -0.67
CA GLU A 846 -8.60 12.44 -0.32
C GLU A 846 -8.98 12.37 1.16
N LEU A 847 -8.53 13.36 1.93
CA LEU A 847 -8.77 13.43 3.38
C LEU A 847 -10.02 14.22 3.73
N LEU A 848 -10.42 15.14 2.87
CA LEU A 848 -11.54 16.02 3.11
C LEU A 848 -12.32 16.27 1.82
N ARG A 849 -13.64 16.06 1.87
CA ARG A 849 -14.57 16.35 0.78
C ARG A 849 -15.76 17.14 1.27
N TRP A 850 -16.23 18.12 0.49
CA TRP A 850 -17.57 18.65 0.60
C TRP A 850 -18.56 17.80 -0.18
N VAL A 851 -19.77 17.75 0.34
CA VAL A 851 -20.89 17.09 -0.31
C VAL A 851 -22.06 18.03 -0.36
N LEU A 852 -22.61 18.27 -1.55
CA LEU A 852 -23.92 18.86 -1.72
C LEU A 852 -24.88 17.74 -2.02
N PHE A 853 -26.02 17.69 -1.34
CA PHE A 853 -26.99 16.62 -1.57
C PHE A 853 -28.43 17.11 -1.63
N THR A 854 -29.24 16.34 -2.33
CA THR A 854 -30.70 16.40 -2.31
C THR A 854 -31.22 14.98 -2.24
N ASP A 855 -31.98 14.71 -1.19
CA ASP A 855 -32.61 13.43 -0.92
C ASP A 855 -34.12 13.55 -1.13
N ILE A 856 -34.70 12.60 -1.82
CA ILE A 856 -36.12 12.50 -2.12
C ILE A 856 -36.59 11.10 -1.76
N GLY A 857 -37.76 10.99 -1.15
CA GLY A 857 -38.31 9.69 -0.82
C GLY A 857 -39.81 9.70 -0.59
N PHE A 858 -40.40 8.53 -0.70
CA PHE A 858 -41.74 8.27 -0.24
C PHE A 858 -41.86 6.85 0.36
N LEU A 859 -42.81 6.68 1.25
CA LEU A 859 -43.12 5.43 1.90
C LEU A 859 -44.63 5.27 1.97
N GLY A 860 -45.18 4.30 1.24
CA GLY A 860 -46.60 4.00 1.16
C GLY A 860 -46.99 2.75 1.94
N LEU A 861 -48.21 2.69 2.46
CA LEU A 861 -48.77 1.53 3.16
C LEU A 861 -49.01 0.34 2.24
N GLY A 862 -49.25 0.58 0.92
CA GLY A 862 -49.44 -0.46 -0.08
C GLY A 862 -49.42 0.15 -1.49
N LEU A 863 -49.36 -0.72 -2.52
CA LEU A 863 -49.38 -0.29 -3.92
C LEU A 863 -50.70 0.34 -4.36
N ASN A 864 -51.79 -0.08 -3.75
CA ASN A 864 -53.13 0.36 -4.10
C ASN A 864 -53.64 1.51 -3.24
N ASP A 865 -52.77 1.98 -2.30
CA ASP A 865 -53.11 3.12 -1.46
C ASP A 865 -53.06 4.40 -2.32
N PRO A 866 -54.19 5.14 -2.47
CA PRO A 866 -54.20 6.40 -3.20
C PRO A 866 -53.30 7.48 -2.60
N THR A 867 -52.84 7.29 -1.38
CA THR A 867 -51.77 8.07 -0.73
C THR A 867 -50.38 7.55 -1.05
N PHE A 868 -50.18 6.97 -2.23
CA PHE A 868 -48.85 6.48 -2.66
C PHE A 868 -47.81 7.57 -2.44
N GLY A 869 -47.49 7.68 -1.22
CA GLY A 869 -46.51 8.46 -0.57
C GLY A 869 -46.62 9.96 -0.81
N GLU A 870 -47.09 10.65 0.11
CA GLU A 870 -46.69 12.05 0.24
C GLU A 870 -45.18 12.09 0.17
N MET A 871 -44.66 12.73 -0.85
CA MET A 871 -43.23 12.78 -1.11
C MET A 871 -42.56 13.62 -0.04
N ARG A 872 -41.42 13.15 0.46
CA ARG A 872 -40.53 13.89 1.35
C ARG A 872 -39.29 14.28 0.61
N ALA A 873 -38.76 15.46 0.90
CA ALA A 873 -37.53 15.92 0.28
C ALA A 873 -36.74 16.81 1.23
N SER A 874 -35.44 16.69 1.12
CA SER A 874 -34.48 17.52 1.84
C SER A 874 -33.29 17.87 0.96
N SER A 875 -32.64 18.97 1.27
CA SER A 875 -31.34 19.31 0.65
C SER A 875 -30.38 19.74 1.74
N GLY A 876 -29.10 19.57 1.45
CA GLY A 876 -28.11 19.87 2.48
C GLY A 876 -26.69 19.89 2.02
N VAL A 877 -25.84 20.08 3.00
CA VAL A 877 -24.38 20.08 2.82
C VAL A 877 -23.77 19.03 3.76
N GLY A 878 -22.73 18.39 3.31
CA GLY A 878 -22.02 17.41 4.09
C GLY A 878 -20.51 17.59 4.05
N LEU A 879 -19.84 17.02 5.03
CA LEU A 879 -18.41 16.96 5.13
C LEU A 879 -18.00 15.51 5.33
N ARG A 880 -17.03 15.05 4.56
CA ARG A 880 -16.41 13.72 4.70
C ARG A 880 -14.97 13.92 5.10
N ILE A 881 -14.59 13.43 6.26
CA ILE A 881 -13.26 13.54 6.84
C ILE A 881 -12.70 12.14 6.98
N GLU A 882 -11.52 11.91 6.46
CA GLU A 882 -10.79 10.65 6.64
C GLU A 882 -9.52 10.93 7.44
N ILE A 883 -9.36 10.25 8.58
CA ILE A 883 -8.16 10.38 9.40
C ILE A 883 -7.16 9.33 8.93
N PRO A 884 -5.99 9.73 8.37
CA PRO A 884 -5.09 8.83 7.67
C PRO A 884 -4.65 7.60 8.47
N TYR A 885 -4.23 7.81 9.71
CA TYR A 885 -3.66 6.74 10.55
C TYR A 885 -4.70 5.86 11.24
N LEU A 886 -5.92 6.37 11.41
CA LEU A 886 -7.01 5.62 12.04
C LEU A 886 -7.93 4.96 11.01
N GLU A 887 -7.81 5.35 9.73
CA GLU A 887 -8.71 4.94 8.63
C GLU A 887 -10.19 5.02 9.03
N LEU A 888 -10.54 6.01 9.84
CA LEU A 888 -11.90 6.24 10.31
C LEU A 888 -12.55 7.32 9.46
N PRO A 889 -13.53 6.98 8.63
CA PRO A 889 -14.32 7.97 7.92
C PRO A 889 -15.34 8.61 8.89
N ILE A 890 -15.32 9.94 8.95
CA ILE A 890 -16.29 10.75 9.68
C ILE A 890 -17.19 11.41 8.64
N ALA A 891 -18.48 11.24 8.79
CA ALA A 891 -19.48 11.94 8.01
C ALA A 891 -20.27 12.90 8.89
N LEU A 892 -20.34 14.16 8.46
CA LEU A 892 -21.16 15.20 9.06
C LEU A 892 -22.07 15.75 7.98
N ASP A 893 -23.38 15.63 8.15
CA ASP A 893 -24.36 16.13 7.20
C ASP A 893 -25.35 17.07 7.90
N LEU A 894 -25.62 18.23 7.28
CA LEU A 894 -26.67 19.16 7.66
C LEU A 894 -27.74 19.12 6.57
N GLY A 895 -28.90 18.55 6.90
CA GLY A 895 -30.03 18.41 6.01
C GLY A 895 -31.21 19.27 6.43
N TRP A 896 -31.78 20.00 5.47
CA TRP A 896 -32.98 20.81 5.68
C TRP A 896 -34.14 20.22 4.91
N PRO A 897 -35.14 19.62 5.63
CA PRO A 897 -36.37 19.17 4.96
C PRO A 897 -37.17 20.38 4.49
N TRP A 898 -37.55 20.35 3.22
CA TRP A 898 -38.37 21.40 2.60
C TRP A 898 -39.72 20.85 2.07
N LEU A 899 -39.85 19.52 2.01
CA LEU A 899 -41.10 18.82 1.75
C LEU A 899 -41.24 17.70 2.81
N TYR A 900 -42.21 17.82 3.70
CA TYR A 900 -42.42 16.95 4.86
C TYR A 900 -43.86 16.99 5.34
N GLU A 901 -44.25 16.00 6.15
CA GLU A 901 -45.51 15.94 6.84
C GLU A 901 -45.37 16.40 8.32
N GLU A 902 -46.46 16.83 8.94
CA GLU A 902 -46.47 17.26 10.36
C GLU A 902 -46.12 16.09 11.29
N THR A 903 -46.40 14.89 10.90
CA THR A 903 -46.14 13.65 11.68
C THR A 903 -44.71 13.18 11.58
N ASP A 904 -43.88 13.77 10.66
CA ASP A 904 -42.50 13.35 10.49
C ASP A 904 -41.58 13.88 11.60
N ASP A 905 -40.72 13.02 12.12
CA ASP A 905 -39.63 13.37 13.01
C ASP A 905 -38.44 13.93 12.21
N ARG A 906 -38.14 15.21 12.44
CA ARG A 906 -37.09 15.93 11.71
C ARG A 906 -35.84 16.08 12.54
N ARG A 907 -34.70 15.83 11.89
CA ARG A 907 -33.38 16.06 12.47
C ARG A 907 -32.45 16.63 11.42
N GLN A 908 -31.90 17.81 11.67
CA GLN A 908 -31.03 18.49 10.70
C GLN A 908 -29.60 17.96 10.69
N LEU A 909 -29.05 17.61 11.87
CA LEU A 909 -27.65 17.16 11.98
C LEU A 909 -27.58 15.64 12.01
N PHE A 910 -26.82 15.09 11.07
CA PHE A 910 -26.41 13.71 11.04
C PHE A 910 -24.91 13.60 11.26
N PHE A 911 -24.55 12.71 12.14
CA PHE A 911 -23.17 12.40 12.45
C PHE A 911 -22.97 10.90 12.40
N SER A 912 -21.91 10.48 11.75
CA SER A 912 -21.53 9.08 11.69
C SER A 912 -20.00 8.94 11.72
N ILE A 913 -19.53 8.12 12.65
CA ILE A 913 -18.18 7.59 12.63
C ILE A 913 -18.35 6.08 12.48
N SER A 914 -18.01 5.55 11.36
CA SER A 914 -18.08 4.10 11.15
C SER A 914 -17.07 3.69 10.09
N ARG A 915 -16.48 2.54 10.28
CA ARG A 915 -15.65 1.87 9.29
C ARG A 915 -16.46 0.82 8.54
#